data_05499e3449a1139e6ca28beea77db672
#
_entry.id   05499e3449a1139e6ca28beea77db672
#
_cell.length_a   1.000
_cell.length_b   1.000
_cell.length_c   1.000
_cell.angle_alpha   90.00
_cell.angle_beta   90.00
_cell.angle_gamma   90.00
#
_symmetry.space_group_name_H-M   'P 1'
#
loop_
_entity.id
_entity.type
_entity.pdbx_description
1 polymer ?
#
loop_
_entity_poly.entity_id
_entity_poly.type
_entity_poly.pdbx_seq_one_letter_code
_entity_poly.pdbx_strand_id
1 'polypeptide(L)'
;MIGKLSELQKEKNEQCTQRHELAVERLRTIVTEETVNAAYISYFQDCTLFLLELENTRKKLEDGSWDSLSLEEKRSLNRILYSDIIGEKYQTSYANQDYACEKLGQEMGQLLSLLYTEIRAGIPYVFEQRKDYLTILYELFLEVYTCFEGMSEEENPVPKPEQIKEILYWYASDYCDVFYADRILEQMDPSADFAVQIIEKADLDEDDYLYEFGEYISKNELGTAHHLRNLPQETLQKMADVYTEGYRIGFINTGKDLSKKSIVNIRYSLGFEKVICLAIENFRKMGLKPVIYRAASSVITKREHHKIGYYGAIANQQYEYDHRQDQALFMDKRYVERKLEVMKTVFEQNKEMAAGVAGPAVMEIFGETPFSPEAKETAPAYDEAQRELDLLFSSRSGQITNEYIKGEERSFTIVAYPVPEIGADYAKIFDEVIKINTLDAKLYEKVQQTMIDALDQGTCVHVRGKGENQTDITVQLYHLKDTQKETIFENCVADVNIPVGEVFTSPVLEGTNGILHVSKVYLDGLQYENLKLTFQDGKITDYTCTNFEDEAQNKKYIYDNVLKNHETLPLGEFAIGTNTTAYVAAKKFNIEDKMPILIAEKTGPHFAVGDTCYSWSEEIRVYNPNGKEIVAKDNSCSLLRKEDVSKAYFNCHTDITVPYKELEEISVVTNERKDIILLENGRFVLPGTEVLNEPLDEAGF
;
A
#
# COMPACT_ATOMS: atom_id res chain seq x y z
N MET A 1 -27.80 7.53 8.85
CA MET A 1 -28.51 6.25 8.57
C MET A 1 -27.50 5.30 7.95
N ILE A 2 -26.85 4.51 8.80
CA ILE A 2 -25.87 3.50 8.40
C ILE A 2 -26.58 2.49 7.47
N GLY A 3 -25.86 2.00 6.47
CA GLY A 3 -26.39 1.22 5.36
C GLY A 3 -27.27 0.04 5.77
N LYS A 4 -28.20 -0.33 4.90
CA LYS A 4 -29.01 -1.53 5.11
C LYS A 4 -28.10 -2.75 4.98
N LEU A 5 -28.05 -3.57 6.04
CA LEU A 5 -27.43 -4.89 5.99
C LEU A 5 -28.03 -5.74 4.86
N SER A 6 -27.20 -6.54 4.21
CA SER A 6 -27.69 -7.58 3.30
C SER A 6 -28.58 -8.57 4.04
N GLU A 7 -29.49 -9.25 3.34
CA GLU A 7 -30.36 -10.26 3.97
C GLU A 7 -29.52 -11.39 4.61
N LEU A 8 -28.43 -11.79 3.96
CA LEU A 8 -27.50 -12.79 4.51
C LEU A 8 -26.87 -12.33 5.82
N GLN A 9 -26.46 -11.06 5.93
CA GLN A 9 -25.85 -10.53 7.16
C GLN A 9 -26.88 -10.43 8.28
N LYS A 10 -28.12 -10.07 7.97
CA LYS A 10 -29.21 -10.09 8.96
C LYS A 10 -29.43 -11.49 9.50
N GLU A 11 -29.48 -12.50 8.62
CA GLU A 11 -29.64 -13.89 9.02
C GLU A 11 -28.49 -14.36 9.93
N LYS A 12 -27.23 -14.07 9.57
CA LYS A 12 -26.06 -14.37 10.42
C LYS A 12 -26.19 -13.72 11.82
N ASN A 13 -26.60 -12.45 11.86
CA ASN A 13 -26.81 -11.72 13.12
C ASN A 13 -27.95 -12.30 13.96
N GLU A 14 -29.04 -12.75 13.34
CA GLU A 14 -30.18 -13.39 14.03
C GLU A 14 -29.76 -14.73 14.64
N GLN A 15 -29.03 -15.55 13.89
CA GLN A 15 -28.55 -16.87 14.33
C GLN A 15 -27.64 -16.80 15.57
N CYS A 16 -26.87 -15.74 15.76
CA CYS A 16 -25.96 -15.58 16.90
C CYS A 16 -26.59 -14.83 18.09
N THR A 17 -27.81 -14.27 17.97
CA THR A 17 -28.37 -13.33 18.95
C THR A 17 -28.38 -13.88 20.38
N GLN A 18 -28.83 -15.12 20.60
CA GLN A 18 -28.87 -15.71 21.93
C GLN A 18 -27.45 -15.91 22.52
N ARG A 19 -26.51 -16.37 21.74
CA ARG A 19 -25.10 -16.51 22.15
C ARG A 19 -24.51 -15.17 22.52
N HIS A 20 -24.77 -14.14 21.70
CA HIS A 20 -24.34 -12.76 21.92
C HIS A 20 -24.85 -12.20 23.24
N GLU A 21 -26.16 -12.36 23.52
CA GLU A 21 -26.78 -11.88 24.77
C GLU A 21 -26.19 -12.55 26.01
N LEU A 22 -25.96 -13.86 25.96
CA LEU A 22 -25.32 -14.61 27.06
C LEU A 22 -23.87 -14.16 27.28
N ALA A 23 -23.12 -13.94 26.20
CA ALA A 23 -21.75 -13.45 26.30
C ALA A 23 -21.72 -12.05 26.94
N VAL A 24 -22.57 -11.13 26.50
CA VAL A 24 -22.67 -9.77 27.05
C VAL A 24 -23.10 -9.79 28.53
N GLU A 25 -24.04 -10.68 28.93
CA GLU A 25 -24.41 -10.86 30.33
C GLU A 25 -23.21 -11.29 31.18
N ARG A 26 -22.44 -12.26 30.69
CA ARG A 26 -21.21 -12.73 31.39
C ARG A 26 -20.17 -11.59 31.49
N LEU A 27 -19.91 -10.84 30.42
CA LEU A 27 -18.98 -9.71 30.46
C LEU A 27 -19.35 -8.70 31.55
N ARG A 28 -20.62 -8.40 31.79
CA ARG A 28 -21.06 -7.47 32.82
C ARG A 28 -20.73 -7.92 34.22
N THR A 29 -20.65 -9.22 34.49
CA THR A 29 -20.30 -9.75 35.81
C THR A 29 -18.78 -9.68 36.03
N ILE A 30 -17.97 -9.92 35.02
CA ILE A 30 -16.51 -9.93 35.09
C ILE A 30 -15.92 -8.58 35.53
N VAL A 31 -16.56 -7.45 35.19
CA VAL A 31 -16.11 -6.10 35.59
C VAL A 31 -15.82 -5.97 37.07
N THR A 32 -16.58 -6.68 37.91
CA THR A 32 -16.49 -6.59 39.39
C THR A 32 -16.00 -7.88 40.04
N GLU A 33 -15.73 -8.92 39.27
CA GLU A 33 -15.25 -10.19 39.79
C GLU A 33 -13.73 -10.17 40.09
N GLU A 34 -13.35 -10.85 41.12
CA GLU A 34 -11.95 -11.09 41.52
C GLU A 34 -11.69 -12.61 41.64
N THR A 35 -12.22 -13.35 40.66
CA THR A 35 -12.20 -14.85 40.67
C THR A 35 -10.95 -15.45 40.03
N VAL A 36 -10.09 -14.60 39.46
CA VAL A 36 -8.81 -14.96 38.82
C VAL A 36 -7.64 -14.55 39.72
N ASN A 37 -6.43 -15.04 39.40
CA ASN A 37 -5.22 -14.59 40.10
C ASN A 37 -5.06 -13.08 40.03
N ALA A 38 -4.70 -12.47 41.17
CA ALA A 38 -4.62 -11.02 41.39
C ALA A 38 -3.77 -10.28 40.30
N ALA A 39 -2.72 -10.92 39.77
CA ALA A 39 -1.87 -10.35 38.74
C ALA A 39 -2.62 -10.12 37.38
N TYR A 40 -3.74 -10.81 37.15
CA TYR A 40 -4.48 -10.81 35.91
C TYR A 40 -5.83 -10.06 36.00
N ILE A 41 -6.27 -9.67 37.20
CA ILE A 41 -7.56 -9.00 37.41
C ILE A 41 -7.65 -7.74 36.55
N SER A 42 -6.65 -6.86 36.60
CA SER A 42 -6.63 -5.61 35.86
C SER A 42 -6.71 -5.84 34.34
N TYR A 43 -5.98 -6.82 33.84
CA TYR A 43 -6.03 -7.18 32.40
C TYR A 43 -7.45 -7.55 31.96
N PHE A 44 -8.09 -8.47 32.66
CA PHE A 44 -9.44 -8.93 32.31
C PHE A 44 -10.51 -7.85 32.49
N GLN A 45 -10.35 -6.99 33.52
CA GLN A 45 -11.25 -5.85 33.71
C GLN A 45 -11.11 -4.83 32.57
N ASP A 46 -9.90 -4.48 32.17
CA ASP A 46 -9.65 -3.54 31.08
C ASP A 46 -10.21 -4.07 29.74
N CYS A 47 -9.95 -5.33 29.41
CA CYS A 47 -10.54 -5.98 28.25
C CYS A 47 -12.08 -5.96 28.30
N THR A 48 -12.66 -6.28 29.44
CA THR A 48 -14.10 -6.35 29.62
C THR A 48 -14.75 -4.98 29.45
N LEU A 49 -14.16 -3.94 30.04
CA LEU A 49 -14.64 -2.57 29.89
C LEU A 49 -14.60 -2.12 28.44
N PHE A 50 -13.55 -2.46 27.71
CA PHE A 50 -13.45 -2.17 26.28
C PHE A 50 -14.51 -2.91 25.47
N LEU A 51 -14.72 -4.21 25.70
CA LEU A 51 -15.77 -5.00 25.04
C LEU A 51 -17.18 -4.46 25.33
N LEU A 52 -17.44 -3.98 26.55
CA LEU A 52 -18.71 -3.34 26.91
C LEU A 52 -18.88 -1.97 26.24
N GLU A 53 -17.79 -1.23 25.98
CA GLU A 53 -17.85 0.03 25.21
C GLU A 53 -18.16 -0.24 23.74
N LEU A 54 -17.60 -1.32 23.16
CA LEU A 54 -17.99 -1.79 21.82
C LEU A 54 -19.49 -2.12 21.77
N GLU A 55 -20.00 -2.86 22.75
CA GLU A 55 -21.42 -3.20 22.85
C GLU A 55 -22.33 -1.98 23.04
N ASN A 56 -21.92 -1.00 23.83
CA ASN A 56 -22.66 0.24 24.01
C ASN A 56 -22.74 1.05 22.70
N THR A 57 -21.63 1.10 21.96
CA THR A 57 -21.57 1.76 20.65
C THR A 57 -22.44 1.02 19.63
N ARG A 58 -22.35 -0.33 19.59
CA ARG A 58 -23.19 -1.17 18.73
C ARG A 58 -24.68 -0.93 18.97
N LYS A 59 -25.10 -0.81 20.22
CA LYS A 59 -26.52 -0.54 20.55
C LYS A 59 -26.98 0.81 20.05
N LYS A 60 -26.14 1.86 20.16
CA LYS A 60 -26.47 3.18 19.60
C LYS A 60 -26.68 3.14 18.10
N LEU A 61 -25.89 2.31 17.39
CA LEU A 61 -26.05 2.12 15.96
C LEU A 61 -27.33 1.30 15.62
N GLU A 62 -27.61 0.26 16.40
CA GLU A 62 -28.74 -0.63 16.20
C GLU A 62 -30.09 0.08 16.47
N ASP A 63 -30.20 0.88 17.53
CA ASP A 63 -31.41 1.60 17.91
C ASP A 63 -31.58 2.98 17.25
N GLY A 64 -30.58 3.41 16.45
CA GLY A 64 -30.57 4.67 15.72
C GLY A 64 -30.25 5.90 16.58
N SER A 65 -29.92 5.75 17.86
CA SER A 65 -29.52 6.88 18.71
C SER A 65 -28.19 7.50 18.29
N TRP A 66 -27.36 6.76 17.53
CA TRP A 66 -26.13 7.29 16.90
C TRP A 66 -26.41 8.51 16.01
N ASP A 67 -27.49 8.48 15.22
CA ASP A 67 -27.86 9.59 14.32
C ASP A 67 -28.24 10.86 15.07
N SER A 68 -28.55 10.75 16.36
CA SER A 68 -28.92 11.88 17.22
C SER A 68 -27.73 12.48 17.98
N LEU A 69 -26.55 11.85 17.91
CA LEU A 69 -25.35 12.36 18.54
C LEU A 69 -24.83 13.60 17.81
N SER A 70 -24.40 14.59 18.58
CA SER A 70 -23.64 15.71 18.03
C SER A 70 -22.29 15.26 17.49
N LEU A 71 -21.72 16.02 16.56
CA LEU A 71 -20.38 15.77 16.02
C LEU A 71 -19.32 15.64 17.13
N GLU A 72 -19.39 16.46 18.20
CA GLU A 72 -18.44 16.38 19.31
C GLU A 72 -18.59 15.08 20.12
N GLU A 73 -19.81 14.57 20.28
CA GLU A 73 -20.04 13.27 20.91
C GLU A 73 -19.46 12.13 20.05
N LYS A 74 -19.66 12.15 18.73
CA LYS A 74 -19.04 11.19 17.80
C LYS A 74 -17.51 11.25 17.85
N ARG A 75 -16.93 12.44 17.85
CA ARG A 75 -15.48 12.67 18.03
C ARG A 75 -14.97 12.12 19.36
N SER A 76 -15.73 12.33 20.44
CA SER A 76 -15.38 11.83 21.76
C SER A 76 -15.37 10.31 21.81
N LEU A 77 -16.40 9.66 21.24
CA LEU A 77 -16.46 8.19 21.13
C LEU A 77 -15.31 7.63 20.28
N ASN A 78 -15.00 8.26 19.16
CA ASN A 78 -13.85 7.86 18.33
C ASN A 78 -12.55 7.92 19.13
N ARG A 79 -12.30 9.01 19.88
CA ARG A 79 -11.13 9.12 20.76
C ARG A 79 -11.12 8.07 21.86
N ILE A 80 -12.25 7.74 22.48
CA ILE A 80 -12.35 6.73 23.53
C ILE A 80 -11.94 5.36 22.98
N LEU A 81 -12.43 4.96 21.82
CA LEU A 81 -12.15 3.66 21.20
C LEU A 81 -10.66 3.44 20.84
N TYR A 82 -9.90 4.51 20.71
CA TYR A 82 -8.47 4.44 20.36
C TYR A 82 -7.54 4.98 21.47
N SER A 83 -8.09 5.47 22.58
CA SER A 83 -7.32 6.21 23.59
C SER A 83 -6.22 5.40 24.26
N ASP A 84 -6.38 4.09 24.39
CA ASP A 84 -5.46 3.16 25.05
C ASP A 84 -4.15 2.93 24.28
N ILE A 85 -4.15 3.19 22.96
CA ILE A 85 -2.96 3.04 22.12
C ILE A 85 -2.33 4.37 21.71
N ILE A 86 -2.93 5.52 22.05
CA ILE A 86 -2.45 6.84 21.62
C ILE A 86 -1.51 7.45 22.67
N GLY A 87 -0.36 7.98 22.17
CA GLY A 87 0.59 8.75 22.98
C GLY A 87 1.14 7.96 24.17
N GLU A 88 1.24 8.65 25.33
CA GLU A 88 1.80 8.06 26.56
C GLU A 88 0.97 6.90 27.14
N LYS A 89 -0.33 6.84 26.84
CA LYS A 89 -1.19 5.75 27.30
C LYS A 89 -0.78 4.38 26.75
N TYR A 90 -0.21 4.36 25.55
CA TYR A 90 0.32 3.12 24.98
C TYR A 90 1.39 2.48 25.87
N GLN A 91 2.19 3.26 26.60
CA GLN A 91 3.23 2.75 27.50
C GLN A 91 2.70 1.92 28.67
N THR A 92 1.42 2.09 29.01
CA THR A 92 0.76 1.37 30.11
C THR A 92 -0.45 0.55 29.63
N SER A 93 -0.59 0.37 28.33
CA SER A 93 -1.63 -0.45 27.71
C SER A 93 -1.16 -1.91 27.60
N TYR A 94 -2.06 -2.85 27.78
CA TYR A 94 -1.80 -4.26 27.49
C TYR A 94 -1.64 -4.57 25.98
N ALA A 95 -1.95 -3.61 25.12
CA ALA A 95 -1.54 -3.64 23.72
C ALA A 95 -0.03 -3.41 23.53
N ASN A 96 0.68 -2.87 24.52
CA ASN A 96 2.14 -2.75 24.51
C ASN A 96 2.76 -4.02 25.07
N GLN A 97 3.48 -4.75 24.24
CA GLN A 97 4.05 -6.03 24.59
C GLN A 97 5.07 -5.96 25.74
N ASP A 98 5.85 -4.87 25.84
CA ASP A 98 6.76 -4.68 26.99
C ASP A 98 5.98 -4.59 28.29
N TYR A 99 4.92 -3.78 28.32
CA TYR A 99 4.07 -3.63 29.49
C TYR A 99 3.33 -4.93 29.83
N ALA A 100 2.76 -5.60 28.83
CA ALA A 100 2.07 -6.87 29.03
C ALA A 100 3.01 -7.95 29.56
N CYS A 101 4.22 -8.07 29.01
CA CYS A 101 5.23 -9.03 29.48
C CYS A 101 5.76 -8.70 30.88
N GLU A 102 5.96 -7.41 31.21
CA GLU A 102 6.33 -6.99 32.56
C GLU A 102 5.29 -7.39 33.61
N LYS A 103 3.99 -7.20 33.30
CA LYS A 103 2.89 -7.44 34.23
C LYS A 103 2.45 -8.91 34.32
N LEU A 104 2.48 -9.62 33.21
CA LEU A 104 1.84 -10.93 33.08
C LEU A 104 2.85 -12.08 32.84
N GLY A 105 4.16 -11.77 32.76
CA GLY A 105 5.21 -12.72 32.39
C GLY A 105 5.41 -12.81 30.86
N GLN A 106 6.62 -13.20 30.44
CA GLN A 106 7.05 -13.11 29.06
C GLN A 106 6.09 -13.80 28.07
N GLU A 107 5.89 -15.10 28.20
CA GLU A 107 5.07 -15.89 27.26
C GLU A 107 3.58 -15.55 27.38
N MET A 108 3.07 -15.47 28.59
CA MET A 108 1.67 -15.14 28.84
C MET A 108 1.35 -13.70 28.41
N GLY A 109 2.28 -12.76 28.64
CA GLY A 109 2.13 -11.37 28.23
C GLY A 109 2.01 -11.21 26.72
N GLN A 110 2.82 -11.94 25.94
CA GLN A 110 2.71 -11.94 24.47
C GLN A 110 1.34 -12.46 24.00
N LEU A 111 0.87 -13.58 24.54
CA LEU A 111 -0.42 -14.19 24.17
C LEU A 111 -1.61 -13.31 24.54
N LEU A 112 -1.58 -12.71 25.73
CA LEU A 112 -2.65 -11.83 26.18
C LEU A 112 -2.60 -10.46 25.50
N SER A 113 -1.43 -9.96 25.09
CA SER A 113 -1.30 -8.78 24.25
C SER A 113 -1.89 -9.02 22.84
N LEU A 114 -1.65 -10.20 22.26
CA LEU A 114 -2.32 -10.60 21.02
C LEU A 114 -3.84 -10.65 21.19
N LEU A 115 -4.36 -11.24 22.27
CA LEU A 115 -5.81 -11.26 22.53
C LEU A 115 -6.38 -9.83 22.68
N TYR A 116 -5.67 -8.95 23.38
CA TYR A 116 -6.06 -7.55 23.53
C TYR A 116 -6.15 -6.85 22.16
N THR A 117 -5.17 -7.07 21.29
CA THR A 117 -5.12 -6.53 19.92
C THR A 117 -6.25 -7.09 19.06
N GLU A 118 -6.55 -8.38 19.18
CA GLU A 118 -7.66 -9.00 18.44
C GLU A 118 -9.03 -8.47 18.91
N ILE A 119 -9.21 -8.23 20.21
CA ILE A 119 -10.40 -7.55 20.76
C ILE A 119 -10.58 -6.17 20.12
N ARG A 120 -9.49 -5.42 19.91
CA ARG A 120 -9.54 -4.11 19.25
C ARG A 120 -9.97 -4.20 17.78
N ALA A 121 -9.70 -5.31 17.11
CA ALA A 121 -10.22 -5.58 15.77
C ALA A 121 -11.76 -5.57 15.71
N GLY A 122 -12.44 -5.64 16.85
CA GLY A 122 -13.87 -5.49 16.98
C GLY A 122 -14.41 -4.07 16.71
N ILE A 123 -13.58 -3.02 16.78
CA ILE A 123 -14.04 -1.63 16.54
C ILE A 123 -14.79 -1.50 15.20
N PRO A 124 -14.19 -1.85 14.04
CA PRO A 124 -14.88 -1.77 12.76
C PRO A 124 -16.13 -2.65 12.68
N TYR A 125 -16.11 -3.81 13.31
CA TYR A 125 -17.26 -4.73 13.27
C TYR A 125 -18.52 -4.15 13.92
N VAL A 126 -18.34 -3.26 14.90
CA VAL A 126 -19.45 -2.49 15.50
C VAL A 126 -20.15 -1.65 14.45
N PHE A 127 -19.39 -0.88 13.66
CA PHE A 127 -19.92 0.05 12.67
C PHE A 127 -20.49 -0.70 11.44
N GLU A 128 -19.87 -1.78 11.03
CA GLU A 128 -20.38 -2.68 9.99
C GLU A 128 -21.54 -3.56 10.46
N GLN A 129 -21.97 -3.42 11.72
CA GLN A 129 -23.06 -4.20 12.33
C GLN A 129 -22.84 -5.72 12.24
N ARG A 130 -21.59 -6.16 12.35
CA ARG A 130 -21.18 -7.56 12.33
C ARG A 130 -21.31 -8.18 13.73
N LYS A 131 -22.57 -8.34 14.20
CA LYS A 131 -22.88 -8.99 15.48
C LYS A 131 -22.28 -10.41 15.54
N ASP A 132 -22.28 -11.12 14.43
CA ASP A 132 -21.69 -12.44 14.28
C ASP A 132 -20.19 -12.43 14.68
N TYR A 133 -19.40 -11.49 14.15
CA TYR A 133 -17.98 -11.36 14.47
C TYR A 133 -17.74 -10.94 15.94
N LEU A 134 -18.52 -9.97 16.41
CA LEU A 134 -18.42 -9.53 17.81
C LEU A 134 -18.73 -10.68 18.78
N THR A 135 -19.72 -11.53 18.45
CA THR A 135 -20.03 -12.71 19.27
C THR A 135 -18.84 -13.66 19.36
N ILE A 136 -18.17 -13.93 18.24
CA ILE A 136 -16.97 -14.78 18.21
C ILE A 136 -15.86 -14.18 19.08
N LEU A 137 -15.62 -12.87 19.00
CA LEU A 137 -14.60 -12.20 19.83
C LEU A 137 -14.95 -12.25 21.33
N TYR A 138 -16.22 -12.05 21.67
CA TYR A 138 -16.65 -12.15 23.07
C TYR A 138 -16.48 -13.55 23.61
N GLU A 139 -16.84 -14.56 22.83
CA GLU A 139 -16.67 -15.97 23.20
C GLU A 139 -15.19 -16.35 23.33
N LEU A 140 -14.33 -15.90 22.42
CA LEU A 140 -12.86 -16.06 22.53
C LEU A 140 -12.33 -15.51 23.85
N PHE A 141 -12.71 -14.27 24.18
CA PHE A 141 -12.31 -13.65 25.44
C PHE A 141 -12.81 -14.44 26.65
N LEU A 142 -14.07 -14.87 26.65
CA LEU A 142 -14.67 -15.64 27.74
C LEU A 142 -14.04 -17.02 27.88
N GLU A 143 -13.66 -17.67 26.78
CA GLU A 143 -12.95 -18.96 26.81
C GLU A 143 -11.61 -18.83 27.52
N VAL A 144 -10.81 -17.80 27.13
CA VAL A 144 -9.54 -17.51 27.81
C VAL A 144 -9.76 -17.17 29.27
N TYR A 145 -10.73 -16.29 29.59
CA TYR A 145 -11.05 -15.92 30.98
C TYR A 145 -11.38 -17.15 31.84
N THR A 146 -12.20 -18.07 31.33
CA THR A 146 -12.61 -19.29 32.03
C THR A 146 -11.42 -20.19 32.40
N CYS A 147 -10.35 -20.21 31.59
CA CYS A 147 -9.13 -20.93 31.95
C CYS A 147 -8.46 -20.38 33.22
N PHE A 148 -8.53 -19.07 33.42
CA PHE A 148 -7.99 -18.43 34.64
C PHE A 148 -8.93 -18.56 35.83
N GLU A 149 -10.23 -18.54 35.64
CA GLU A 149 -11.26 -18.63 36.67
C GLU A 149 -11.24 -20.04 37.36
N GLY A 150 -11.12 -21.13 36.57
CA GLY A 150 -11.17 -22.48 37.06
C GLY A 150 -9.98 -22.90 37.98
N MET A 151 -8.98 -22.03 38.10
CA MET A 151 -7.75 -22.32 38.80
C MET A 151 -7.62 -21.63 40.19
N SER A 152 -8.57 -20.82 40.60
CA SER A 152 -8.50 -19.96 41.81
C SER A 152 -8.53 -20.69 43.14
N GLU A 153 -8.84 -22.00 43.18
CA GLU A 153 -9.01 -22.74 44.43
C GLU A 153 -7.73 -23.38 44.95
N GLU A 154 -6.66 -23.50 44.19
CA GLU A 154 -5.37 -24.10 44.58
C GLU A 154 -4.24 -23.08 44.57
N GLU A 155 -3.79 -22.54 45.71
CA GLU A 155 -2.58 -21.72 45.92
C GLU A 155 -2.18 -20.78 44.74
N ASN A 156 -3.12 -20.02 44.20
CA ASN A 156 -2.94 -19.07 43.06
C ASN A 156 -2.43 -19.68 41.74
N PRO A 157 -2.95 -20.77 41.24
CA PRO A 157 -2.51 -21.27 39.95
C PRO A 157 -2.95 -20.34 38.81
N VAL A 158 -2.13 -20.28 37.77
CA VAL A 158 -2.45 -19.67 36.49
C VAL A 158 -2.38 -20.75 35.40
N PRO A 159 -3.17 -20.63 34.30
CA PRO A 159 -3.05 -21.60 33.20
C PRO A 159 -1.64 -21.55 32.62
N LYS A 160 -1.21 -22.65 32.01
CA LYS A 160 0.05 -22.68 31.29
C LYS A 160 -0.10 -21.88 29.98
N PRO A 161 0.94 -21.16 29.53
CA PRO A 161 0.91 -20.43 28.27
C PRO A 161 0.46 -21.30 27.07
N GLU A 162 0.83 -22.58 27.05
CA GLU A 162 0.46 -23.50 25.99
C GLU A 162 -1.06 -23.70 25.86
N GLN A 163 -1.80 -23.64 26.97
CA GLN A 163 -3.25 -23.77 26.96
C GLN A 163 -3.90 -22.53 26.28
N ILE A 164 -3.41 -21.34 26.59
CA ILE A 164 -3.89 -20.10 25.95
C ILE A 164 -3.47 -20.05 24.48
N LYS A 165 -2.24 -20.46 24.17
CA LYS A 165 -1.76 -20.61 22.80
C LYS A 165 -2.63 -21.56 21.99
N GLU A 166 -3.07 -22.65 22.55
CA GLU A 166 -3.96 -23.62 21.90
C GLU A 166 -5.33 -23.01 21.59
N ILE A 167 -5.92 -22.24 22.51
CA ILE A 167 -7.18 -21.52 22.28
C ILE A 167 -7.04 -20.53 21.12
N LEU A 168 -5.98 -19.70 21.13
CA LEU A 168 -5.71 -18.72 20.09
C LEU A 168 -5.43 -19.38 18.73
N TYR A 169 -4.74 -20.53 18.72
CA TYR A 169 -4.52 -21.33 17.51
C TYR A 169 -5.85 -21.82 16.92
N TRP A 170 -6.70 -22.45 17.75
CA TRP A 170 -8.00 -22.96 17.27
C TRP A 170 -8.94 -21.84 16.85
N TYR A 171 -8.94 -20.72 17.56
CA TYR A 171 -9.64 -19.53 17.11
C TYR A 171 -9.20 -19.12 15.69
N ALA A 172 -7.90 -18.97 15.46
CA ALA A 172 -7.38 -18.57 14.16
C ALA A 172 -7.65 -19.62 13.07
N SER A 173 -7.54 -20.92 13.41
CA SER A 173 -7.74 -22.02 12.47
C SER A 173 -9.23 -22.28 12.15
N ASP A 174 -10.09 -22.35 13.18
CA ASP A 174 -11.49 -22.72 13.00
C ASP A 174 -12.31 -21.58 12.40
N TYR A 175 -12.03 -20.33 12.83
CA TYR A 175 -12.72 -19.17 12.24
C TYR A 175 -12.05 -18.61 10.97
N CYS A 176 -11.04 -19.31 10.44
CA CYS A 176 -10.47 -18.99 9.13
C CYS A 176 -11.53 -19.07 8.02
N ASP A 177 -12.43 -20.04 8.07
CA ASP A 177 -13.55 -20.19 7.12
C ASP A 177 -14.70 -19.19 7.33
N VAL A 178 -14.58 -18.32 8.35
CA VAL A 178 -15.48 -17.17 8.56
C VAL A 178 -14.74 -15.89 8.17
N PHE A 179 -13.74 -15.49 8.94
CA PHE A 179 -13.04 -14.20 8.73
C PHE A 179 -12.24 -14.14 7.42
N TYR A 180 -11.47 -15.18 7.11
CA TYR A 180 -10.64 -15.17 5.91
C TYR A 180 -11.46 -15.47 4.64
N ALA A 181 -12.49 -16.31 4.76
CA ALA A 181 -13.44 -16.54 3.67
C ALA A 181 -14.19 -15.26 3.29
N ASP A 182 -14.77 -14.56 4.28
CA ASP A 182 -15.44 -13.28 4.05
C ASP A 182 -14.45 -12.24 3.49
N ARG A 183 -13.18 -12.23 3.98
CA ARG A 183 -12.12 -11.36 3.47
C ARG A 183 -11.83 -11.55 1.99
N ILE A 184 -11.88 -12.78 1.49
CA ILE A 184 -11.72 -13.06 0.05
C ILE A 184 -12.96 -12.64 -0.72
N LEU A 185 -14.16 -12.94 -0.18
CA LEU A 185 -15.43 -12.65 -0.84
C LEU A 185 -15.66 -11.13 -0.99
N GLU A 186 -15.43 -10.34 0.05
CA GLU A 186 -15.66 -8.89 0.04
C GLU A 186 -14.82 -8.15 -1.02
N GLN A 187 -13.74 -8.76 -1.52
CA GLN A 187 -12.92 -8.18 -2.59
C GLN A 187 -13.59 -8.29 -3.97
N MET A 188 -14.62 -9.08 -4.12
CA MET A 188 -15.28 -9.33 -5.40
C MET A 188 -16.81 -9.25 -5.33
N ASP A 189 -17.40 -9.05 -4.15
CA ASP A 189 -18.86 -8.98 -3.98
C ASP A 189 -19.35 -7.52 -3.86
N PRO A 190 -19.99 -6.96 -4.90
CA PRO A 190 -20.55 -5.62 -4.82
C PRO A 190 -21.72 -5.46 -3.85
N SER A 191 -22.23 -6.54 -3.26
CA SER A 191 -23.26 -6.44 -2.22
C SER A 191 -22.70 -6.14 -0.84
N ALA A 192 -21.38 -6.29 -0.64
CA ALA A 192 -20.64 -5.81 0.52
C ALA A 192 -20.37 -4.30 0.36
N ASP A 193 -21.43 -3.50 0.42
CA ASP A 193 -21.47 -2.11 -0.02
C ASP A 193 -21.45 -1.08 1.13
N PHE A 194 -21.01 -1.46 2.33
CA PHE A 194 -21.01 -0.60 3.53
C PHE A 194 -20.40 0.79 3.27
N ALA A 195 -19.16 0.83 2.79
CA ALA A 195 -18.49 2.10 2.49
C ALA A 195 -19.16 2.86 1.34
N VAL A 196 -19.59 2.15 0.29
CA VAL A 196 -20.32 2.76 -0.85
C VAL A 196 -21.60 3.43 -0.38
N GLN A 197 -22.34 2.83 0.54
CA GLN A 197 -23.57 3.40 1.08
C GLN A 197 -23.31 4.70 1.86
N ILE A 198 -22.22 4.78 2.65
CA ILE A 198 -21.83 6.03 3.33
C ILE A 198 -21.49 7.09 2.29
N ILE A 199 -20.61 6.79 1.33
CA ILE A 199 -20.16 7.75 0.30
C ILE A 199 -21.32 8.33 -0.50
N GLU A 200 -22.34 7.53 -0.81
CA GLU A 200 -23.46 7.95 -1.67
C GLU A 200 -24.63 8.61 -0.92
N LYS A 201 -24.76 8.34 0.38
CA LYS A 201 -25.95 8.78 1.13
C LYS A 201 -25.68 9.83 2.19
N ALA A 202 -24.43 9.89 2.69
CA ALA A 202 -24.08 10.87 3.71
C ALA A 202 -23.93 12.28 3.11
N ASP A 203 -24.08 13.28 3.96
CA ASP A 203 -23.74 14.67 3.61
C ASP A 203 -22.21 14.84 3.69
N LEU A 204 -21.54 14.79 2.52
CA LEU A 204 -20.09 14.94 2.43
C LEU A 204 -19.61 16.40 2.63
N ASP A 205 -20.52 17.34 2.85
CA ASP A 205 -20.20 18.73 3.21
C ASP A 205 -20.04 18.91 4.72
N GLU A 206 -20.43 17.93 5.53
CA GLU A 206 -20.26 17.90 6.98
C GLU A 206 -19.16 16.93 7.38
N ASP A 207 -18.67 16.95 8.63
CA ASP A 207 -17.62 16.03 9.12
C ASP A 207 -18.17 14.71 9.66
N ASP A 208 -19.47 14.67 9.93
CA ASP A 208 -20.14 13.57 10.64
C ASP A 208 -19.92 12.22 9.99
N TYR A 209 -19.92 12.17 8.66
CA TYR A 209 -19.80 10.93 7.90
C TYR A 209 -18.47 10.20 8.14
N LEU A 210 -17.38 10.93 8.41
CA LEU A 210 -16.07 10.32 8.67
C LEU A 210 -16.11 9.37 9.88
N TYR A 211 -16.95 9.66 10.85
CA TYR A 211 -17.10 8.85 12.06
C TYR A 211 -18.04 7.64 11.89
N GLU A 212 -18.68 7.50 10.74
CA GLU A 212 -19.52 6.34 10.41
C GLU A 212 -18.70 5.14 9.91
N PHE A 213 -17.47 5.35 9.47
CA PHE A 213 -16.59 4.29 8.97
C PHE A 213 -16.02 3.39 10.07
N GLY A 214 -16.00 3.82 11.33
CA GLY A 214 -15.40 3.06 12.44
C GLY A 214 -13.87 3.02 12.39
N GLU A 215 -13.25 4.01 11.73
CA GLU A 215 -11.81 4.23 11.67
C GLU A 215 -11.38 5.35 12.64
N TYR A 216 -10.10 5.36 13.00
CA TYR A 216 -9.53 6.51 13.70
C TYR A 216 -9.45 7.71 12.75
N ILE A 217 -10.00 8.84 13.18
CA ILE A 217 -10.03 10.07 12.40
C ILE A 217 -9.08 11.09 13.02
N SER A 218 -8.08 11.49 12.26
CA SER A 218 -7.06 12.46 12.62
C SER A 218 -7.25 13.82 11.92
N LYS A 219 -6.28 14.71 12.11
CA LYS A 219 -6.20 15.96 11.36
C LYS A 219 -6.04 15.76 9.84
N ASN A 220 -5.51 14.62 9.41
CA ASN A 220 -5.28 14.33 7.99
C ASN A 220 -6.61 14.13 7.26
N GLU A 221 -7.48 13.24 7.73
CA GLU A 221 -8.79 12.98 7.13
C GLU A 221 -9.68 14.24 7.15
N LEU A 222 -9.75 14.90 8.32
CA LEU A 222 -10.53 16.13 8.48
C LEU A 222 -10.01 17.25 7.55
N GLY A 223 -8.70 17.49 7.53
CA GLY A 223 -8.12 18.55 6.71
C GLY A 223 -8.23 18.27 5.21
N THR A 224 -8.12 17.01 4.80
CA THR A 224 -8.34 16.59 3.40
C THR A 224 -9.80 16.81 3.00
N ALA A 225 -10.76 16.35 3.80
CA ALA A 225 -12.18 16.57 3.55
C ALA A 225 -12.54 18.08 3.49
N HIS A 226 -12.00 18.89 4.41
CA HIS A 226 -12.18 20.34 4.40
C HIS A 226 -11.60 20.99 3.15
N HIS A 227 -10.40 20.59 2.72
CA HIS A 227 -9.78 21.13 1.51
C HIS A 227 -10.64 20.83 0.28
N LEU A 228 -11.04 19.57 0.11
CA LEU A 228 -11.85 19.13 -1.03
C LEU A 228 -13.22 19.81 -1.09
N ARG A 229 -13.87 20.10 0.06
CA ARG A 229 -15.13 20.86 0.09
C ARG A 229 -15.01 22.28 -0.46
N ASN A 230 -13.83 22.88 -0.31
CA ASN A 230 -13.58 24.24 -0.79
C ASN A 230 -13.14 24.31 -2.25
N LEU A 231 -12.87 23.16 -2.89
CA LEU A 231 -12.51 23.13 -4.30
C LEU A 231 -13.74 23.28 -5.21
N PRO A 232 -13.59 23.94 -6.38
CA PRO A 232 -14.64 23.95 -7.40
C PRO A 232 -15.05 22.54 -7.83
N GLN A 233 -16.33 22.32 -8.09
CA GLN A 233 -16.86 21.04 -8.55
C GLN A 233 -16.16 20.55 -9.83
N GLU A 234 -15.78 21.46 -10.72
CA GLU A 234 -15.02 21.14 -11.94
C GLU A 234 -13.64 20.55 -11.61
N THR A 235 -12.98 21.04 -10.57
CA THR A 235 -11.68 20.51 -10.09
C THR A 235 -11.84 19.11 -9.54
N LEU A 236 -12.84 18.89 -8.69
CA LEU A 236 -13.14 17.54 -8.15
C LEU A 236 -13.48 16.55 -9.26
N GLN A 237 -14.27 16.98 -10.24
CA GLN A 237 -14.59 16.16 -11.40
C GLN A 237 -13.34 15.84 -12.22
N LYS A 238 -12.45 16.80 -12.45
CA LYS A 238 -11.19 16.57 -13.16
C LYS A 238 -10.28 15.58 -12.43
N MET A 239 -10.22 15.62 -11.08
CA MET A 239 -9.48 14.64 -10.28
C MET A 239 -10.06 13.23 -10.47
N ALA A 240 -11.39 13.09 -10.41
CA ALA A 240 -12.05 11.82 -10.63
C ALA A 240 -11.89 11.32 -12.08
N ASP A 241 -11.97 12.21 -13.07
CA ASP A 241 -11.87 11.87 -14.49
C ASP A 241 -10.47 11.35 -14.84
N VAL A 242 -9.41 12.01 -14.38
CA VAL A 242 -8.03 11.55 -14.62
C VAL A 242 -7.80 10.16 -14.02
N TYR A 243 -8.27 9.94 -12.80
CA TYR A 243 -8.16 8.69 -12.10
C TYR A 243 -8.88 7.53 -12.82
N THR A 244 -10.11 7.78 -13.27
CA THR A 244 -10.91 6.75 -13.93
C THR A 244 -10.56 6.58 -15.40
N GLU A 245 -10.16 7.64 -16.10
CA GLU A 245 -9.69 7.56 -17.48
C GLU A 245 -8.33 6.82 -17.56
N GLY A 246 -7.41 7.09 -16.63
CA GLY A 246 -6.17 6.33 -16.53
C GLY A 246 -6.42 4.84 -16.41
N TYR A 247 -7.39 4.43 -15.59
CA TYR A 247 -7.80 3.04 -15.47
C TYR A 247 -8.26 2.43 -16.80
N ARG A 248 -9.10 3.17 -17.56
CA ARG A 248 -9.60 2.74 -18.87
C ARG A 248 -8.47 2.65 -19.91
N ILE A 249 -7.56 3.63 -19.93
CA ILE A 249 -6.42 3.66 -20.84
C ILE A 249 -5.48 2.49 -20.58
N GLY A 250 -5.27 2.11 -19.32
CA GLY A 250 -4.47 0.94 -18.94
C GLY A 250 -4.97 -0.37 -19.57
N PHE A 251 -6.28 -0.54 -19.75
CA PHE A 251 -6.84 -1.66 -20.50
C PHE A 251 -6.55 -1.57 -22.00
N ILE A 252 -6.66 -0.37 -22.58
CA ILE A 252 -6.42 -0.15 -24.02
C ILE A 252 -4.96 -0.41 -24.38
N ASN A 253 -4.02 0.20 -23.63
CA ASN A 253 -2.58 0.11 -23.92
C ASN A 253 -2.06 -1.32 -23.80
N THR A 254 -2.65 -2.10 -22.88
CA THR A 254 -2.28 -3.52 -22.71
C THR A 254 -3.13 -4.48 -23.55
N GLY A 255 -3.99 -3.97 -24.44
CA GLY A 255 -4.83 -4.80 -25.31
C GLY A 255 -5.86 -5.67 -24.58
N LYS A 256 -6.23 -5.30 -23.36
CA LYS A 256 -7.19 -6.03 -22.52
C LYS A 256 -8.61 -5.55 -22.76
N ASP A 257 -9.56 -6.46 -22.65
CA ASP A 257 -10.98 -6.18 -22.94
C ASP A 257 -11.75 -5.86 -21.66
N LEU A 258 -11.92 -4.56 -21.37
CA LEU A 258 -12.66 -4.07 -20.21
C LEU A 258 -14.14 -4.53 -20.22
N SER A 259 -14.74 -4.78 -21.39
CA SER A 259 -16.15 -5.18 -21.49
C SER A 259 -16.44 -6.56 -20.89
N LYS A 260 -15.40 -7.38 -20.66
CA LYS A 260 -15.51 -8.66 -19.95
C LYS A 260 -15.49 -8.52 -18.43
N LYS A 261 -15.28 -7.35 -17.92
CA LYS A 261 -15.16 -7.04 -16.49
C LYS A 261 -16.41 -6.33 -15.97
N SER A 262 -16.69 -6.52 -14.69
CA SER A 262 -17.90 -5.98 -14.08
C SER A 262 -17.67 -5.36 -12.70
N ILE A 263 -16.46 -5.49 -12.14
CA ILE A 263 -16.14 -5.10 -10.77
C ILE A 263 -14.81 -4.33 -10.75
N VAL A 264 -14.79 -3.18 -10.08
CA VAL A 264 -13.57 -2.42 -9.76
C VAL A 264 -13.38 -2.35 -8.26
N ASN A 265 -12.15 -2.62 -7.78
CA ASN A 265 -11.77 -2.45 -6.37
C ASN A 265 -11.25 -1.03 -6.16
N ILE A 266 -11.97 -0.19 -5.44
CA ILE A 266 -11.51 1.16 -5.10
C ILE A 266 -10.86 1.11 -3.72
N ARG A 267 -9.64 1.63 -3.61
CA ARG A 267 -8.83 1.69 -2.40
C ARG A 267 -8.40 3.13 -2.16
N TYR A 268 -8.61 3.64 -0.95
CA TYR A 268 -8.29 5.03 -0.64
C TYR A 268 -8.16 5.27 0.86
N SER A 269 -7.54 6.38 1.26
CA SER A 269 -7.57 6.91 2.62
C SER A 269 -8.79 7.80 2.83
N LEU A 270 -9.45 7.72 3.99
CA LEU A 270 -10.61 8.55 4.32
C LEU A 270 -10.30 10.05 4.16
N GLY A 271 -11.31 10.84 3.85
CA GLY A 271 -11.23 12.25 3.53
C GLY A 271 -11.35 12.57 2.03
N PHE A 272 -11.24 11.56 1.16
CA PHE A 272 -11.35 11.71 -0.31
C PHE A 272 -12.75 11.37 -0.86
N GLU A 273 -13.74 11.15 -0.03
CA GLU A 273 -15.07 10.64 -0.41
C GLU A 273 -15.75 11.47 -1.50
N LYS A 274 -15.56 12.79 -1.53
CA LYS A 274 -16.10 13.63 -2.61
C LYS A 274 -15.57 13.28 -3.99
N VAL A 275 -14.29 12.97 -4.10
CA VAL A 275 -13.66 12.52 -5.37
C VAL A 275 -14.04 11.09 -5.67
N ILE A 276 -14.06 10.21 -4.65
CA ILE A 276 -14.44 8.81 -4.80
C ILE A 276 -15.90 8.66 -5.24
N CYS A 277 -16.81 9.50 -4.74
CA CYS A 277 -18.22 9.53 -5.18
C CYS A 277 -18.33 9.77 -6.69
N LEU A 278 -17.60 10.75 -7.23
CA LEU A 278 -17.55 11.04 -8.66
C LEU A 278 -16.87 9.90 -9.45
N ALA A 279 -15.83 9.29 -8.89
CA ALA A 279 -15.17 8.15 -9.51
C ALA A 279 -16.10 6.92 -9.59
N ILE A 280 -16.90 6.66 -8.56
CA ILE A 280 -17.93 5.61 -8.56
C ILE A 280 -18.89 5.80 -9.73
N GLU A 281 -19.37 7.02 -9.95
CA GLU A 281 -20.25 7.34 -11.09
C GLU A 281 -19.57 7.09 -12.44
N ASN A 282 -18.29 7.46 -12.55
CA ASN A 282 -17.53 7.24 -13.79
C ASN A 282 -17.30 5.74 -14.05
N PHE A 283 -16.94 4.96 -13.04
CA PHE A 283 -16.78 3.49 -13.17
C PHE A 283 -18.11 2.81 -13.55
N ARG A 284 -19.24 3.25 -12.99
CA ARG A 284 -20.56 2.75 -13.38
C ARG A 284 -20.89 3.03 -14.85
N LYS A 285 -20.51 4.20 -15.37
CA LYS A 285 -20.64 4.53 -16.80
C LYS A 285 -19.79 3.60 -17.68
N MET A 286 -18.68 3.06 -17.15
CA MET A 286 -17.85 2.05 -17.83
C MET A 286 -18.41 0.62 -17.67
N GLY A 287 -19.52 0.43 -16.97
CA GLY A 287 -20.13 -0.89 -16.71
C GLY A 287 -19.54 -1.62 -15.49
N LEU A 288 -18.72 -0.95 -14.68
CA LEU A 288 -18.08 -1.52 -13.49
C LEU A 288 -18.86 -1.17 -12.22
N LYS A 289 -19.09 -2.17 -11.36
CA LYS A 289 -19.62 -1.99 -10.02
C LYS A 289 -18.48 -1.74 -9.03
N PRO A 290 -18.57 -0.72 -8.19
CA PRO A 290 -17.54 -0.46 -7.18
C PRO A 290 -17.62 -1.51 -6.07
N VAL A 291 -16.45 -1.96 -5.63
CA VAL A 291 -16.22 -2.73 -4.42
C VAL A 291 -15.23 -1.96 -3.57
N ILE A 292 -15.65 -1.54 -2.38
CA ILE A 292 -14.86 -0.75 -1.44
C ILE A 292 -14.91 -1.45 -0.09
N TYR A 293 -13.87 -2.20 0.22
CA TYR A 293 -13.75 -2.97 1.46
C TYR A 293 -12.68 -2.37 2.37
N ARG A 294 -12.81 -2.61 3.67
CA ARG A 294 -11.90 -2.10 4.70
C ARG A 294 -10.52 -2.75 4.63
N ALA A 295 -9.47 -2.04 5.03
CA ALA A 295 -8.20 -2.65 5.35
C ALA A 295 -8.35 -3.63 6.54
N ALA A 296 -7.64 -4.76 6.49
CA ALA A 296 -7.79 -5.83 7.47
C ALA A 296 -7.37 -5.38 8.88
N SER A 297 -8.14 -5.78 9.90
CA SER A 297 -7.89 -5.48 11.32
C SER A 297 -7.54 -6.71 12.16
N SER A 298 -8.16 -7.88 11.89
CA SER A 298 -7.94 -9.13 12.62
C SER A 298 -6.60 -9.77 12.27
N VAL A 299 -5.96 -10.41 13.25
CA VAL A 299 -4.74 -11.20 13.07
C VAL A 299 -4.91 -12.33 12.05
N ILE A 300 -6.13 -12.85 11.86
CA ILE A 300 -6.43 -13.90 10.87
C ILE A 300 -6.28 -13.37 9.44
N THR A 301 -6.65 -12.11 9.20
CA THR A 301 -6.75 -11.49 7.88
C THR A 301 -5.64 -10.49 7.57
N LYS A 302 -5.01 -9.92 8.60
CA LYS A 302 -3.95 -8.91 8.47
C LYS A 302 -2.71 -9.49 7.79
N ARG A 303 -2.04 -8.68 6.97
CA ARG A 303 -0.71 -8.94 6.39
C ARG A 303 0.25 -7.87 6.86
N GLU A 304 1.52 -8.23 7.00
CA GLU A 304 2.60 -7.28 7.26
C GLU A 304 2.57 -6.15 6.22
N HIS A 305 2.71 -4.92 6.67
CA HIS A 305 2.97 -3.72 5.86
C HIS A 305 1.92 -3.28 4.82
N HIS A 306 0.79 -3.96 4.64
CA HIS A 306 -0.13 -3.61 3.56
C HIS A 306 -1.55 -3.29 4.05
N LYS A 307 -1.91 -2.00 3.98
CA LYS A 307 -3.30 -1.55 4.10
C LYS A 307 -4.00 -1.64 2.75
N ILE A 308 -4.65 -2.76 2.49
CA ILE A 308 -5.40 -3.03 1.26
C ILE A 308 -6.88 -2.82 1.52
N GLY A 309 -7.46 -1.78 0.96
CA GLY A 309 -8.86 -1.39 1.15
C GLY A 309 -8.99 0.12 1.41
N TYR A 310 -10.10 0.54 2.02
CA TYR A 310 -10.16 1.87 2.62
C TYR A 310 -9.64 1.83 4.05
N TYR A 311 -9.11 2.94 4.54
CA TYR A 311 -8.56 3.07 5.88
C TYR A 311 -8.59 4.53 6.37
N GLY A 312 -8.67 4.71 7.68
CA GLY A 312 -8.44 5.98 8.36
C GLY A 312 -6.99 6.14 8.79
N ALA A 313 -6.73 7.11 9.67
CA ALA A 313 -5.40 7.32 10.21
C ALA A 313 -4.89 6.13 11.02
N ILE A 314 -3.59 5.97 11.05
CA ILE A 314 -2.92 5.09 12.01
C ILE A 314 -2.89 5.81 13.36
N ALA A 315 -3.63 5.30 14.33
CA ALA A 315 -3.71 5.89 15.67
C ALA A 315 -2.34 5.89 16.39
N ASN A 316 -1.53 4.84 16.16
CA ASN A 316 -0.16 4.71 16.66
C ASN A 316 0.67 3.81 15.76
N GLN A 317 1.68 4.38 15.10
CA GLN A 317 2.56 3.63 14.19
C GLN A 317 3.43 2.61 14.92
N GLN A 318 3.85 2.88 16.17
CA GLN A 318 4.61 1.93 16.98
C GLN A 318 3.76 0.70 17.34
N TYR A 319 2.49 0.89 17.71
CA TYR A 319 1.56 -0.21 17.94
C TYR A 319 1.41 -1.10 16.69
N GLU A 320 1.23 -0.51 15.50
CA GLU A 320 1.14 -1.30 14.27
C GLU A 320 2.43 -2.07 13.98
N TYR A 321 3.59 -1.48 14.25
CA TYR A 321 4.89 -2.13 14.09
C TYR A 321 5.10 -3.26 15.09
N ASP A 322 4.75 -3.07 16.36
CA ASP A 322 4.90 -4.08 17.41
C ASP A 322 4.08 -5.34 17.09
N HIS A 323 2.88 -5.17 16.52
CA HIS A 323 1.93 -6.25 16.23
C HIS A 323 1.98 -6.78 14.79
N ARG A 324 2.99 -6.44 14.00
CA ARG A 324 3.08 -6.85 12.59
C ARG A 324 3.25 -8.36 12.38
N GLN A 325 3.85 -9.05 13.35
CA GLN A 325 4.14 -10.49 13.30
C GLN A 325 3.48 -11.30 14.41
N ASP A 326 2.34 -10.85 14.92
CA ASP A 326 1.61 -11.55 15.98
C ASP A 326 1.27 -13.00 15.61
N GLN A 327 1.10 -13.32 14.33
CA GLN A 327 0.90 -14.68 13.85
C GLN A 327 2.07 -15.62 14.23
N ALA A 328 3.26 -15.10 14.54
CA ALA A 328 4.40 -15.90 15.00
C ALA A 328 4.07 -16.71 16.27
N LEU A 329 3.12 -16.24 17.08
CA LEU A 329 2.72 -16.93 18.30
C LEU A 329 2.02 -18.27 18.03
N PHE A 330 1.43 -18.47 16.84
CA PHE A 330 0.66 -19.68 16.55
C PHE A 330 0.84 -20.24 15.13
N MET A 331 1.48 -19.50 14.20
CA MET A 331 1.60 -19.93 12.80
C MET A 331 2.39 -21.24 12.69
N ASP A 332 1.76 -22.21 12.04
CA ASP A 332 2.38 -23.46 11.61
C ASP A 332 1.96 -23.84 10.18
N LYS A 333 2.51 -24.93 9.66
CA LYS A 333 2.20 -25.40 8.31
C LYS A 333 0.71 -25.72 8.13
N ARG A 334 0.02 -26.27 9.15
CA ARG A 334 -1.39 -26.66 9.06
C ARG A 334 -2.28 -25.41 8.92
N TYR A 335 -1.98 -24.37 9.68
CA TYR A 335 -2.68 -23.10 9.60
C TYR A 335 -2.53 -22.46 8.22
N VAL A 336 -1.32 -22.43 7.66
CA VAL A 336 -1.05 -21.92 6.31
C VAL A 336 -1.80 -22.73 5.25
N GLU A 337 -1.75 -24.06 5.32
CA GLU A 337 -2.49 -24.94 4.41
C GLU A 337 -4.01 -24.71 4.51
N ARG A 338 -4.54 -24.53 5.73
CA ARG A 338 -5.95 -24.21 5.97
C ARG A 338 -6.38 -22.90 5.29
N LYS A 339 -5.60 -21.83 5.47
CA LYS A 339 -5.87 -20.55 4.79
C LYS A 339 -5.91 -20.70 3.26
N LEU A 340 -4.96 -21.42 2.67
CA LEU A 340 -4.91 -21.65 1.24
C LEU A 340 -6.11 -22.47 0.74
N GLU A 341 -6.55 -23.47 1.51
CA GLU A 341 -7.73 -24.29 1.20
C GLU A 341 -9.00 -23.44 1.24
N VAL A 342 -9.18 -22.62 2.28
CA VAL A 342 -10.33 -21.70 2.40
C VAL A 342 -10.35 -20.73 1.23
N MET A 343 -9.20 -20.12 0.91
CA MET A 343 -9.07 -19.21 -0.22
C MET A 343 -9.50 -19.86 -1.54
N LYS A 344 -8.98 -21.04 -1.83
CA LYS A 344 -9.32 -21.80 -3.05
C LYS A 344 -10.81 -22.15 -3.09
N THR A 345 -11.37 -22.57 -1.97
CA THR A 345 -12.80 -22.93 -1.86
C THR A 345 -13.68 -21.71 -2.17
N VAL A 346 -13.40 -20.55 -1.58
CA VAL A 346 -14.17 -19.32 -1.83
C VAL A 346 -14.09 -18.89 -3.29
N PHE A 347 -12.92 -18.92 -3.89
CA PHE A 347 -12.77 -18.58 -5.30
C PHE A 347 -13.50 -19.56 -6.21
N GLU A 348 -13.42 -20.88 -5.96
CA GLU A 348 -14.13 -21.86 -6.77
C GLU A 348 -15.65 -21.71 -6.69
N GLN A 349 -16.17 -21.40 -5.51
CA GLN A 349 -17.61 -21.14 -5.30
C GLN A 349 -18.08 -19.85 -5.98
N ASN A 350 -17.17 -18.87 -6.18
CA ASN A 350 -17.47 -17.55 -6.71
C ASN A 350 -16.68 -17.21 -7.98
N LYS A 351 -16.29 -18.20 -8.77
CA LYS A 351 -15.40 -18.04 -9.93
C LYS A 351 -15.91 -17.08 -11.01
N GLU A 352 -17.22 -17.01 -11.21
CA GLU A 352 -17.80 -16.06 -12.17
C GLU A 352 -17.64 -14.61 -11.70
N MET A 353 -17.81 -14.38 -10.39
CA MET A 353 -17.63 -13.08 -9.76
C MET A 353 -16.13 -12.69 -9.79
N ALA A 354 -15.25 -13.63 -9.43
CA ALA A 354 -13.80 -13.43 -9.49
C ALA A 354 -13.31 -13.08 -10.90
N ALA A 355 -13.81 -13.78 -11.93
CA ALA A 355 -13.49 -13.47 -13.34
C ALA A 355 -13.96 -12.07 -13.75
N GLY A 356 -14.99 -11.53 -13.11
CA GLY A 356 -15.50 -10.18 -13.32
C GLY A 356 -14.63 -9.05 -12.74
N VAL A 357 -13.65 -9.36 -11.88
CA VAL A 357 -12.78 -8.35 -11.25
C VAL A 357 -11.84 -7.73 -12.30
N ALA A 358 -11.93 -6.43 -12.45
CA ALA A 358 -11.12 -5.66 -13.41
C ALA A 358 -9.76 -5.23 -12.82
N GLY A 359 -9.62 -5.26 -11.50
CA GLY A 359 -8.42 -4.86 -10.77
C GLY A 359 -8.62 -3.62 -9.90
N PRO A 360 -7.58 -3.19 -9.18
CA PRO A 360 -7.70 -2.08 -8.24
C PRO A 360 -7.58 -0.72 -8.91
N ALA A 361 -8.31 0.25 -8.36
CA ALA A 361 -8.11 1.67 -8.56
C ALA A 361 -7.74 2.28 -7.21
N VAL A 362 -6.52 2.81 -7.10
CA VAL A 362 -5.90 3.19 -5.83
C VAL A 362 -5.67 4.68 -5.75
N MET A 363 -6.10 5.30 -4.66
CA MET A 363 -5.77 6.68 -4.32
C MET A 363 -4.92 6.65 -3.05
N GLU A 364 -3.63 6.86 -3.21
CA GLU A 364 -2.64 6.87 -2.13
C GLU A 364 -2.52 8.25 -1.50
N ILE A 365 -1.95 8.30 -0.31
CA ILE A 365 -1.61 9.54 0.38
C ILE A 365 -0.10 9.61 0.61
N PHE A 366 0.39 10.84 0.75
CA PHE A 366 1.78 11.10 1.09
C PHE A 366 1.95 12.37 1.92
N GLY A 367 3.15 12.56 2.47
CA GLY A 367 3.49 13.72 3.26
C GLY A 367 3.28 13.52 4.76
N GLU A 368 3.00 12.30 5.19
CA GLU A 368 3.03 11.93 6.61
C GLU A 368 4.45 12.12 7.18
N THR A 369 4.52 12.36 8.48
CA THR A 369 5.81 12.47 9.18
C THR A 369 6.52 11.12 9.16
N PRO A 370 7.79 11.07 8.75
CA PRO A 370 8.57 9.84 8.77
C PRO A 370 8.58 9.21 10.16
N PHE A 371 8.36 7.90 10.23
CA PHE A 371 8.35 7.12 11.46
C PHE A 371 9.58 6.22 11.51
N SER A 372 10.28 6.23 12.65
CA SER A 372 11.38 5.30 12.93
C SER A 372 10.92 4.36 14.05
N PRO A 373 10.63 3.08 13.76
CA PRO A 373 10.15 2.14 14.75
C PRO A 373 11.24 1.78 15.76
N GLU A 374 10.83 1.60 17.01
CA GLU A 374 11.64 0.97 18.04
C GLU A 374 11.39 -0.54 18.01
N ALA A 375 12.44 -1.35 17.79
CA ALA A 375 12.33 -2.79 17.83
C ALA A 375 12.32 -3.28 19.29
N LYS A 376 11.28 -4.03 19.68
CA LYS A 376 11.12 -4.61 21.00
C LYS A 376 11.47 -6.09 21.00
N GLU A 377 12.25 -6.52 21.98
CA GLU A 377 12.57 -7.95 22.18
C GLU A 377 11.34 -8.78 22.60
N THR A 378 10.35 -8.12 23.19
CA THR A 378 9.08 -8.73 23.61
C THR A 378 8.09 -8.92 22.47
N ALA A 379 8.27 -8.20 21.35
CA ALA A 379 7.40 -8.34 20.19
C ALA A 379 7.59 -9.71 19.52
N PRO A 380 6.49 -10.42 19.16
CA PRO A 380 6.59 -11.65 18.40
C PRO A 380 7.32 -11.45 17.07
N ALA A 381 8.19 -12.40 16.72
CA ALA A 381 8.91 -12.38 15.47
C ALA A 381 8.94 -13.77 14.84
N TYR A 382 8.81 -13.84 13.51
CA TYR A 382 8.91 -15.09 12.78
C TYR A 382 10.32 -15.71 12.95
N ASP A 383 10.35 -16.98 13.30
CA ASP A 383 11.55 -17.80 13.16
C ASP A 383 11.83 -18.12 11.66
N GLU A 384 12.93 -18.82 11.38
CA GLU A 384 13.32 -19.15 10.00
C GLU A 384 12.25 -20.01 9.29
N ALA A 385 11.71 -21.01 9.99
CA ALA A 385 10.67 -21.90 9.43
C ALA A 385 9.36 -21.15 9.17
N GLN A 386 8.99 -20.20 10.02
CA GLN A 386 7.80 -19.37 9.86
C GLN A 386 7.95 -18.36 8.70
N ARG A 387 9.16 -17.80 8.51
CA ARG A 387 9.45 -16.97 7.32
C ARG A 387 9.31 -17.75 6.03
N GLU A 388 9.79 -18.99 5.98
CA GLU A 388 9.59 -19.88 4.84
C GLU A 388 8.10 -20.16 4.57
N LEU A 389 7.31 -20.34 5.64
CA LEU A 389 5.87 -20.55 5.55
C LEU A 389 5.14 -19.30 5.05
N ASP A 390 5.54 -18.10 5.47
CA ASP A 390 4.96 -16.85 5.00
C ASP A 390 5.27 -16.59 3.53
N LEU A 391 6.52 -16.83 3.09
CA LEU A 391 6.90 -16.79 1.68
C LEU A 391 6.11 -17.81 0.84
N LEU A 392 5.95 -19.04 1.34
CA LEU A 392 5.13 -20.08 0.70
C LEU A 392 3.67 -19.63 0.58
N PHE A 393 3.10 -19.08 1.64
CA PHE A 393 1.74 -18.56 1.64
C PHE A 393 1.57 -17.42 0.63
N SER A 394 2.48 -16.45 0.63
CA SER A 394 2.47 -15.32 -0.30
C SER A 394 2.53 -15.78 -1.76
N SER A 395 3.46 -16.68 -2.08
CA SER A 395 3.60 -17.23 -3.42
C SER A 395 2.35 -18.00 -3.86
N ARG A 396 1.86 -18.93 -3.03
CA ARG A 396 0.69 -19.76 -3.38
C ARG A 396 -0.61 -18.98 -3.42
N SER A 397 -0.82 -18.05 -2.50
CA SER A 397 -2.01 -17.19 -2.52
C SER A 397 -2.04 -16.32 -3.78
N GLY A 398 -0.88 -15.82 -4.24
CA GLY A 398 -0.75 -15.12 -5.52
C GLY A 398 -1.11 -16.01 -6.71
N GLN A 399 -0.63 -17.26 -6.74
CA GLN A 399 -0.97 -18.23 -7.79
C GLN A 399 -2.46 -18.55 -7.81
N ILE A 400 -3.08 -18.83 -6.65
CA ILE A 400 -4.53 -19.07 -6.56
C ILE A 400 -5.30 -17.84 -7.02
N THR A 401 -4.95 -16.64 -6.55
CA THR A 401 -5.61 -15.41 -7.02
C THR A 401 -5.54 -15.29 -8.55
N ASN A 402 -4.37 -15.54 -9.14
CA ASN A 402 -4.18 -15.41 -10.59
C ASN A 402 -4.91 -16.51 -11.41
N GLU A 403 -5.24 -17.65 -10.81
CA GLU A 403 -6.04 -18.71 -11.45
C GLU A 403 -7.47 -18.20 -11.72
N TYR A 404 -8.07 -17.42 -10.80
CA TYR A 404 -9.44 -16.95 -10.88
C TYR A 404 -9.58 -15.49 -11.33
N ILE A 405 -8.65 -14.63 -10.91
CA ILE A 405 -8.55 -13.21 -11.31
C ILE A 405 -7.28 -13.05 -12.14
N LYS A 406 -7.36 -13.41 -13.41
CA LYS A 406 -6.21 -13.51 -14.30
C LYS A 406 -5.50 -12.17 -14.48
N GLY A 407 -4.20 -12.12 -14.22
CA GLY A 407 -3.37 -10.93 -14.38
C GLY A 407 -3.39 -10.36 -15.80
N GLU A 408 -3.43 -11.25 -16.81
CA GLU A 408 -3.52 -10.89 -18.23
C GLU A 408 -4.86 -10.24 -18.64
N GLU A 409 -5.89 -10.31 -17.78
CA GLU A 409 -7.22 -9.75 -18.05
C GLU A 409 -7.57 -8.55 -17.16
N ARG A 410 -6.70 -8.17 -16.22
CA ARG A 410 -6.91 -7.06 -15.29
C ARG A 410 -5.92 -5.93 -15.51
N SER A 411 -6.28 -4.74 -15.07
CA SER A 411 -5.40 -3.58 -15.00
C SER A 411 -5.47 -2.97 -13.60
N PHE A 412 -4.83 -1.84 -13.42
CA PHE A 412 -4.93 -1.03 -12.22
C PHE A 412 -4.72 0.43 -12.57
N THR A 413 -4.95 1.31 -11.62
CA THR A 413 -4.45 2.70 -11.67
C THR A 413 -4.09 3.16 -10.27
N ILE A 414 -3.09 4.00 -10.16
CA ILE A 414 -2.66 4.61 -8.90
C ILE A 414 -2.50 6.11 -9.11
N VAL A 415 -3.05 6.90 -8.17
CA VAL A 415 -2.84 8.34 -8.07
C VAL A 415 -2.55 8.69 -6.62
N ALA A 416 -1.70 9.68 -6.35
CA ALA A 416 -1.37 10.07 -4.99
C ALA A 416 -1.67 11.55 -4.73
N TYR A 417 -2.11 11.85 -3.49
CA TYR A 417 -2.36 13.21 -3.01
C TYR A 417 -1.77 13.43 -1.63
N PRO A 418 -1.33 14.67 -1.32
CA PRO A 418 -0.76 14.97 -0.02
C PRO A 418 -1.83 15.05 1.07
N VAL A 419 -1.40 14.81 2.32
CA VAL A 419 -2.22 15.02 3.53
C VAL A 419 -1.76 16.26 4.31
N PRO A 420 -2.60 16.85 5.19
CA PRO A 420 -2.25 18.04 5.97
C PRO A 420 -0.94 17.98 6.75
N GLU A 421 -0.49 16.78 7.11
CA GLU A 421 0.76 16.56 7.83
C GLU A 421 2.01 16.91 7.02
N ILE A 422 1.89 17.07 5.70
CA ILE A 422 2.99 17.50 4.82
C ILE A 422 3.58 18.86 5.24
N GLY A 423 2.77 19.73 5.85
CA GLY A 423 3.22 21.00 6.41
C GLY A 423 2.24 22.16 6.25
N ALA A 424 2.69 23.34 6.68
CA ALA A 424 1.86 24.55 6.73
C ALA A 424 1.33 25.01 5.36
N ASP A 425 2.03 24.70 4.28
CA ASP A 425 1.64 25.04 2.92
C ASP A 425 0.76 23.97 2.25
N TYR A 426 0.18 23.04 3.04
CA TYR A 426 -0.62 21.92 2.56
C TYR A 426 -1.58 22.27 1.41
N ALA A 427 -2.41 23.29 1.57
CA ALA A 427 -3.40 23.66 0.56
C ALA A 427 -2.74 24.03 -0.78
N LYS A 428 -1.63 24.77 -0.76
CA LYS A 428 -0.88 25.14 -1.96
C LYS A 428 -0.20 23.93 -2.60
N ILE A 429 0.35 23.04 -1.76
CA ILE A 429 0.98 21.79 -2.23
C ILE A 429 -0.08 20.91 -2.87
N PHE A 430 -1.26 20.78 -2.25
CA PHE A 430 -2.36 20.00 -2.80
C PHE A 430 -2.81 20.53 -4.17
N ASP A 431 -2.97 21.85 -4.30
CA ASP A 431 -3.32 22.50 -5.57
C ASP A 431 -2.27 22.27 -6.67
N GLU A 432 -0.97 22.29 -6.33
CA GLU A 432 0.10 21.96 -7.28
C GLU A 432 0.08 20.47 -7.64
N VAL A 433 -0.20 19.57 -6.69
CA VAL A 433 -0.32 18.14 -6.98
C VAL A 433 -1.53 17.83 -7.86
N ILE A 434 -2.64 18.56 -7.71
CA ILE A 434 -3.75 18.47 -8.67
C ILE A 434 -3.26 18.82 -10.09
N LYS A 435 -2.49 19.89 -10.25
CA LYS A 435 -1.93 20.26 -11.57
C LYS A 435 -1.02 19.16 -12.11
N ILE A 436 -0.11 18.64 -11.27
CA ILE A 436 0.81 17.55 -11.62
C ILE A 436 0.03 16.32 -12.09
N ASN A 437 -0.97 15.88 -11.32
CA ASN A 437 -1.75 14.69 -11.64
C ASN A 437 -2.70 14.87 -12.83
N THR A 438 -2.99 16.12 -13.22
CA THR A 438 -3.93 16.44 -14.30
C THR A 438 -3.27 17.17 -15.48
N LEU A 439 -1.97 16.97 -15.68
CA LEU A 439 -1.23 17.45 -16.85
C LEU A 439 -1.87 16.92 -18.15
N ASP A 440 -1.70 17.66 -19.24
CA ASP A 440 -2.23 17.27 -20.55
C ASP A 440 -1.49 16.01 -21.06
N ALA A 441 -2.10 14.85 -20.81
CA ALA A 441 -1.54 13.56 -21.21
C ALA A 441 -1.28 13.47 -22.73
N LYS A 442 -2.08 14.13 -23.58
CA LYS A 442 -1.87 14.11 -25.03
C LYS A 442 -0.68 14.95 -25.46
N LEU A 443 -0.43 16.07 -24.76
CA LEU A 443 0.77 16.87 -24.98
C LEU A 443 2.01 16.05 -24.61
N TYR A 444 2.00 15.44 -23.41
CA TYR A 444 3.12 14.61 -22.95
C TYR A 444 3.34 13.38 -23.84
N GLU A 445 2.29 12.68 -24.24
CA GLU A 445 2.35 11.56 -25.20
C GLU A 445 3.11 11.95 -26.45
N LYS A 446 2.80 13.14 -27.04
CA LYS A 446 3.45 13.62 -28.23
C LYS A 446 4.92 13.99 -28.01
N VAL A 447 5.22 14.69 -26.91
CA VAL A 447 6.58 15.11 -26.56
C VAL A 447 7.45 13.90 -26.26
N GLN A 448 6.96 12.98 -25.46
CA GLN A 448 7.62 11.72 -25.12
C GLN A 448 7.83 10.84 -26.36
N GLN A 449 6.88 10.82 -27.30
CA GLN A 449 7.06 10.11 -28.56
C GLN A 449 8.20 10.69 -29.41
N THR A 450 8.38 12.02 -29.38
CA THR A 450 9.53 12.66 -30.05
C THR A 450 10.86 12.19 -29.44
N MET A 451 10.93 12.03 -28.12
CA MET A 451 12.11 11.47 -27.45
C MET A 451 12.33 10.00 -27.79
N ILE A 452 11.26 9.18 -27.80
CA ILE A 452 11.32 7.77 -28.16
C ILE A 452 11.81 7.59 -29.60
N ASP A 453 11.33 8.41 -30.54
CA ASP A 453 11.76 8.37 -31.95
C ASP A 453 13.27 8.67 -32.12
N ALA A 454 13.86 9.46 -31.21
CA ALA A 454 15.31 9.69 -31.16
C ALA A 454 16.02 8.51 -30.48
N LEU A 455 15.50 7.99 -29.37
CA LEU A 455 16.05 6.85 -28.62
C LEU A 455 16.06 5.54 -29.44
N ASP A 456 15.01 5.30 -30.24
CA ASP A 456 14.88 4.13 -31.11
C ASP A 456 15.99 4.09 -32.22
N GLN A 457 16.70 5.19 -32.47
CA GLN A 457 17.85 5.26 -33.39
C GLN A 457 19.17 4.86 -32.73
N GLY A 458 19.16 4.76 -31.38
CA GLY A 458 20.37 4.54 -30.57
C GLY A 458 20.79 3.09 -30.48
N THR A 459 22.09 2.93 -30.21
CA THR A 459 22.67 1.67 -29.73
C THR A 459 22.87 1.70 -28.23
N CYS A 460 23.12 2.89 -27.68
CA CYS A 460 23.22 3.13 -26.25
C CYS A 460 22.85 4.58 -25.93
N VAL A 461 22.57 4.84 -24.65
CA VAL A 461 22.41 6.17 -24.10
C VAL A 461 23.58 6.45 -23.17
N HIS A 462 24.16 7.65 -23.27
CA HIS A 462 25.21 8.10 -22.38
C HIS A 462 24.63 9.20 -21.45
N VAL A 463 24.79 9.04 -20.14
CA VAL A 463 24.33 9.99 -19.14
C VAL A 463 25.54 10.52 -18.36
N ARG A 464 25.70 11.84 -18.32
CA ARG A 464 26.80 12.51 -17.62
C ARG A 464 26.27 13.50 -16.58
N GLY A 465 26.91 13.44 -15.42
CA GLY A 465 26.67 14.38 -14.32
C GLY A 465 27.42 15.68 -14.48
N LYS A 466 27.00 16.71 -13.74
CA LYS A 466 27.53 18.08 -13.75
C LYS A 466 28.12 18.44 -12.40
N GLY A 467 29.24 19.17 -12.42
CA GLY A 467 29.88 19.71 -11.20
C GLY A 467 30.45 18.60 -10.32
N GLU A 468 29.90 18.44 -9.12
CA GLU A 468 30.35 17.40 -8.17
C GLU A 468 29.65 16.03 -8.44
N ASN A 469 28.61 15.98 -9.27
CA ASN A 469 27.97 14.76 -9.63
C ASN A 469 28.88 13.93 -10.56
N GLN A 470 29.20 12.70 -10.14
CA GLN A 470 30.14 11.80 -10.81
C GLN A 470 29.47 10.82 -11.76
N THR A 471 28.20 11.00 -12.06
CA THR A 471 27.52 10.12 -13.00
C THR A 471 28.22 10.16 -14.36
N ASP A 472 28.60 8.98 -14.81
CA ASP A 472 29.15 8.74 -16.15
C ASP A 472 28.84 7.28 -16.49
N ILE A 473 27.69 7.05 -17.10
CA ILE A 473 27.18 5.72 -17.39
C ILE A 473 26.70 5.60 -18.82
N THR A 474 27.07 4.51 -19.46
CA THR A 474 26.58 4.10 -20.78
C THR A 474 25.59 2.96 -20.62
N VAL A 475 24.36 3.16 -21.03
CA VAL A 475 23.26 2.19 -20.98
C VAL A 475 23.06 1.60 -22.37
N GLN A 476 23.23 0.31 -22.53
CA GLN A 476 23.04 -0.40 -23.80
C GLN A 476 21.56 -0.59 -24.09
N LEU A 477 21.17 -0.36 -25.34
CA LEU A 477 19.79 -0.47 -25.79
C LEU A 477 19.52 -1.77 -26.57
N TYR A 478 18.29 -2.21 -26.54
CA TYR A 478 17.84 -3.32 -27.38
C TYR A 478 17.94 -2.96 -28.87
N HIS A 479 18.24 -3.93 -29.70
CA HIS A 479 18.33 -3.74 -31.15
C HIS A 479 16.99 -4.04 -31.83
N LEU A 480 16.35 -3.04 -32.41
CA LEU A 480 15.09 -3.18 -33.15
C LEU A 480 15.28 -3.99 -34.44
N LYS A 481 14.39 -4.95 -34.67
CA LYS A 481 14.36 -5.75 -35.92
C LYS A 481 13.50 -5.07 -36.99
N ASP A 482 12.41 -4.46 -36.60
CA ASP A 482 11.47 -3.75 -37.47
C ASP A 482 11.08 -2.40 -36.85
N THR A 483 11.81 -1.34 -37.19
CA THR A 483 11.59 0.02 -36.65
C THR A 483 10.23 0.62 -36.98
N GLN A 484 9.45 0.00 -37.89
CA GLN A 484 8.10 0.43 -38.21
C GLN A 484 7.03 -0.16 -37.25
N LYS A 485 7.34 -1.27 -36.60
CA LYS A 485 6.42 -2.02 -35.75
C LYS A 485 6.86 -2.14 -34.31
N GLU A 486 8.15 -1.94 -34.04
CA GLU A 486 8.79 -2.14 -32.75
C GLU A 486 9.32 -0.82 -32.21
N THR A 487 9.40 -0.71 -30.90
CA THR A 487 10.02 0.40 -30.17
C THR A 487 10.75 -0.15 -28.93
N ILE A 488 11.78 0.57 -28.47
CA ILE A 488 12.60 0.20 -27.32
C ILE A 488 11.94 0.73 -26.03
N PHE A 489 11.44 1.97 -26.06
CA PHE A 489 10.94 2.65 -24.87
C PHE A 489 9.41 2.65 -24.82
N GLU A 490 8.88 2.49 -23.61
CA GLU A 490 7.47 2.75 -23.33
C GLU A 490 7.23 4.25 -23.17
N ASN A 491 6.15 4.71 -23.78
CA ASN A 491 5.63 6.06 -23.60
C ASN A 491 4.64 6.05 -22.44
N CYS A 492 5.14 6.32 -21.22
CA CYS A 492 4.32 6.29 -19.99
C CYS A 492 3.38 7.50 -19.96
N VAL A 493 2.16 7.29 -20.42
CA VAL A 493 1.06 8.24 -20.30
C VAL A 493 0.34 8.03 -18.96
N ALA A 494 -0.55 8.93 -18.58
CA ALA A 494 -1.34 8.79 -17.35
C ALA A 494 -2.37 7.66 -17.50
N ASP A 495 -1.94 6.43 -17.24
CA ASP A 495 -2.74 5.22 -17.29
C ASP A 495 -2.67 4.46 -15.94
N VAL A 496 -1.81 3.45 -15.84
CA VAL A 496 -1.64 2.68 -14.59
C VAL A 496 -1.00 3.51 -13.48
N ASN A 497 -0.07 4.41 -13.81
CA ASN A 497 0.58 5.33 -12.87
C ASN A 497 0.28 6.78 -13.22
N ILE A 498 -0.29 7.54 -12.29
CA ILE A 498 -0.55 8.98 -12.42
C ILE A 498 0.38 9.72 -11.45
N PRO A 499 1.12 10.73 -11.93
CA PRO A 499 0.98 11.50 -13.18
C PRO A 499 1.68 10.89 -14.39
N VAL A 500 1.41 11.46 -15.55
CA VAL A 500 2.20 11.29 -16.77
C VAL A 500 3.62 11.83 -16.58
N GLY A 501 4.58 11.28 -17.31
CA GLY A 501 5.83 11.99 -17.39
C GLY A 501 7.13 11.17 -17.37
N GLU A 502 7.20 10.09 -18.17
CA GLU A 502 8.45 9.37 -18.40
C GLU A 502 8.44 8.57 -19.70
N VAL A 503 9.65 8.23 -20.14
CA VAL A 503 9.89 7.20 -21.13
C VAL A 503 10.89 6.21 -20.54
N PHE A 504 10.58 4.92 -20.56
CA PHE A 504 11.40 3.91 -19.90
C PHE A 504 11.63 2.66 -20.73
N THR A 505 12.67 1.90 -20.38
CA THR A 505 13.04 0.65 -21.04
C THR A 505 13.73 -0.31 -20.07
N SER A 506 13.65 -1.61 -20.34
CA SER A 506 14.55 -2.59 -19.74
C SER A 506 15.86 -2.63 -20.55
N PRO A 507 16.99 -2.22 -19.97
CA PRO A 507 18.25 -2.10 -20.70
C PRO A 507 18.90 -3.45 -21.00
N VAL A 508 19.75 -3.51 -22.02
CA VAL A 508 20.67 -4.62 -22.21
C VAL A 508 21.78 -4.53 -21.17
N LEU A 509 21.99 -5.58 -20.39
CA LEU A 509 22.98 -5.56 -19.30
C LEU A 509 24.41 -5.59 -19.84
N GLU A 510 24.69 -6.44 -20.79
CA GLU A 510 26.03 -6.62 -21.38
C GLU A 510 26.49 -5.31 -22.05
N GLY A 511 27.60 -4.80 -21.57
CA GLY A 511 28.17 -3.52 -22.05
C GLY A 511 27.56 -2.27 -21.40
N THR A 512 26.58 -2.41 -20.52
CA THR A 512 26.11 -1.30 -19.66
C THR A 512 27.09 -1.11 -18.51
N ASN A 513 27.86 -0.03 -18.55
CA ASN A 513 28.97 0.22 -17.63
C ASN A 513 29.01 1.68 -17.22
N GLY A 514 29.51 1.92 -16.01
CA GLY A 514 29.77 3.28 -15.54
C GLY A 514 29.42 3.50 -14.08
N ILE A 515 29.31 4.75 -13.73
CA ILE A 515 29.00 5.21 -12.38
C ILE A 515 27.66 5.96 -12.41
N LEU A 516 26.78 5.59 -11.50
CA LEU A 516 25.61 6.38 -11.11
C LEU A 516 25.92 7.05 -9.78
N HIS A 517 25.79 8.38 -9.70
CA HIS A 517 25.98 9.16 -8.51
C HIS A 517 24.84 10.15 -8.32
N VAL A 518 24.33 10.26 -7.11
CA VAL A 518 23.31 11.25 -6.73
C VAL A 518 23.75 11.92 -5.43
N SER A 519 23.78 13.25 -5.40
CA SER A 519 24.20 13.99 -4.20
C SER A 519 23.26 13.75 -3.02
N LYS A 520 21.96 13.63 -3.28
CA LYS A 520 20.93 13.35 -2.28
C LYS A 520 19.71 12.68 -2.93
N VAL A 521 19.29 11.56 -2.38
CA VAL A 521 18.11 10.83 -2.84
C VAL A 521 17.39 10.19 -1.65
N TYR A 522 16.09 9.96 -1.80
CA TYR A 522 15.25 9.28 -0.82
C TYR A 522 14.71 7.99 -1.44
N LEU A 523 15.02 6.86 -0.80
CA LEU A 523 14.62 5.52 -1.24
C LEU A 523 13.92 4.82 -0.08
N ASP A 524 12.70 4.37 -0.26
CA ASP A 524 11.89 3.73 0.78
C ASP A 524 11.84 4.54 2.11
N GLY A 525 11.73 5.87 2.02
CA GLY A 525 11.71 6.77 3.18
C GLY A 525 13.06 7.01 3.84
N LEU A 526 14.16 6.41 3.34
CA LEU A 526 15.51 6.58 3.86
C LEU A 526 16.30 7.58 3.01
N GLN A 527 17.00 8.51 3.66
CA GLN A 527 17.87 9.47 2.98
C GLN A 527 19.24 8.88 2.69
N TYR A 528 19.72 9.09 1.46
CA TYR A 528 21.09 8.78 1.05
C TYR A 528 21.80 10.06 0.65
N GLU A 529 23.02 10.23 1.15
CA GLU A 529 23.94 11.34 0.79
C GLU A 529 25.11 10.80 -0.03
N ASN A 530 25.34 11.42 -1.19
CA ASN A 530 26.37 11.01 -2.15
C ASN A 530 26.30 9.50 -2.48
N LEU A 531 25.11 9.00 -2.74
CA LEU A 531 24.93 7.61 -3.16
C LEU A 531 25.63 7.39 -4.50
N LYS A 532 26.55 6.44 -4.52
CA LYS A 532 27.31 6.07 -5.72
C LYS A 532 27.30 4.57 -5.93
N LEU A 533 26.85 4.16 -7.11
CA LEU A 533 26.84 2.77 -7.56
C LEU A 533 27.71 2.64 -8.81
N THR A 534 28.56 1.61 -8.85
CA THR A 534 29.38 1.28 -10.02
C THR A 534 28.82 0.05 -10.71
N PHE A 535 28.57 0.16 -12.02
CA PHE A 535 28.02 -0.90 -12.83
C PHE A 535 29.08 -1.48 -13.78
N GLN A 536 29.10 -2.81 -13.89
CA GLN A 536 29.82 -3.55 -14.91
C GLN A 536 28.87 -4.60 -15.52
N ASP A 537 28.74 -4.57 -16.84
CA ASP A 537 27.78 -5.41 -17.56
C ASP A 537 26.39 -5.39 -16.89
N GLY A 538 25.92 -4.18 -16.59
CA GLY A 538 24.63 -3.87 -16.01
C GLY A 538 24.40 -4.34 -14.58
N LYS A 539 25.43 -4.82 -13.88
CA LYS A 539 25.32 -5.27 -12.48
C LYS A 539 26.15 -4.39 -11.55
N ILE A 540 25.65 -4.18 -10.34
CA ILE A 540 26.37 -3.41 -9.32
C ILE A 540 27.59 -4.21 -8.87
N THR A 541 28.78 -3.59 -8.98
CA THR A 541 30.06 -4.19 -8.56
C THR A 541 30.70 -3.48 -7.37
N ASP A 542 30.36 -2.22 -7.15
CA ASP A 542 30.78 -1.45 -5.97
C ASP A 542 29.75 -0.38 -5.65
N TYR A 543 29.68 0.01 -4.38
CA TYR A 543 28.73 1.01 -3.90
C TYR A 543 29.24 1.71 -2.65
N THR A 544 28.86 2.99 -2.48
CA THR A 544 29.17 3.78 -1.30
C THR A 544 28.17 4.93 -1.13
N CYS A 545 28.12 5.50 0.07
CA CYS A 545 27.43 6.75 0.40
C CYS A 545 28.21 7.47 1.51
N THR A 546 27.73 8.64 1.94
CA THR A 546 28.37 9.44 2.99
C THR A 546 27.44 9.73 4.17
N ASN A 547 26.46 8.86 4.42
CA ASN A 547 25.53 9.00 5.53
C ASN A 547 26.21 8.86 6.91
N PHE A 548 27.27 8.06 6.98
CA PHE A 548 28.02 7.76 8.20
C PHE A 548 29.51 8.05 8.01
N GLU A 549 30.22 8.31 9.11
CA GLU A 549 31.67 8.47 9.08
C GLU A 549 32.40 7.13 8.76
N ASP A 550 31.83 6.02 9.15
CA ASP A 550 32.34 4.68 8.92
C ASP A 550 31.92 4.11 7.57
N GLU A 551 32.88 3.80 6.71
CA GLU A 551 32.64 3.22 5.38
C GLU A 551 31.94 1.85 5.45
N ALA A 552 32.23 1.05 6.47
CA ALA A 552 31.56 -0.25 6.62
C ALA A 552 30.08 -0.07 6.96
N GLN A 553 29.72 0.94 7.74
CA GLN A 553 28.33 1.29 8.01
C GLN A 553 27.62 1.80 6.73
N ASN A 554 28.26 2.63 5.94
CA ASN A 554 27.73 3.09 4.66
C ASN A 554 27.47 1.93 3.70
N LYS A 555 28.40 1.00 3.56
CA LYS A 555 28.23 -0.19 2.74
C LYS A 555 27.11 -1.08 3.26
N LYS A 556 27.04 -1.31 4.56
CA LYS A 556 25.96 -2.08 5.18
C LYS A 556 24.60 -1.43 4.95
N TYR A 557 24.51 -0.12 5.08
CA TYR A 557 23.28 0.64 4.87
C TYR A 557 22.73 0.47 3.45
N ILE A 558 23.60 0.51 2.45
CA ILE A 558 23.21 0.27 1.05
C ILE A 558 22.87 -1.21 0.83
N TYR A 559 23.65 -2.14 1.39
CA TYR A 559 23.43 -3.57 1.27
C TYR A 559 22.05 -3.99 1.81
N ASP A 560 21.72 -3.52 3.01
CA ASP A 560 20.46 -3.88 3.66
C ASP A 560 19.23 -3.27 2.95
N ASN A 561 19.34 -2.02 2.48
CA ASN A 561 18.18 -1.24 2.05
C ASN A 561 18.04 -1.05 0.54
N VAL A 562 19.14 -0.93 -0.21
CA VAL A 562 19.12 -0.78 -1.68
C VAL A 562 19.26 -2.14 -2.37
N LEU A 563 20.26 -2.93 -1.92
CA LEU A 563 20.47 -4.27 -2.48
C LEU A 563 19.54 -5.33 -1.86
N LYS A 564 18.76 -4.98 -0.82
CA LYS A 564 17.82 -5.89 -0.15
C LYS A 564 18.47 -7.24 0.20
N ASN A 565 19.72 -7.20 0.71
CA ASN A 565 20.55 -8.35 1.08
C ASN A 565 21.02 -9.23 -0.10
N HIS A 566 20.90 -8.79 -1.34
CA HIS A 566 21.51 -9.47 -2.49
C HIS A 566 22.99 -9.06 -2.64
N GLU A 567 23.84 -9.98 -3.08
CA GLU A 567 25.25 -9.68 -3.33
C GLU A 567 25.43 -8.62 -4.43
N THR A 568 24.54 -8.64 -5.43
CA THR A 568 24.47 -7.67 -6.53
C THR A 568 23.04 -7.61 -7.06
N LEU A 569 22.70 -6.48 -7.67
CA LEU A 569 21.45 -6.32 -8.43
C LEU A 569 21.76 -5.88 -9.86
N PRO A 570 20.96 -6.33 -10.85
CA PRO A 570 21.04 -5.80 -12.21
C PRO A 570 20.37 -4.43 -12.31
N LEU A 571 20.69 -3.68 -13.36
CA LEU A 571 19.91 -2.56 -13.81
C LEU A 571 18.63 -3.07 -14.47
N GLY A 572 17.51 -2.95 -13.76
CA GLY A 572 16.19 -3.41 -14.23
C GLY A 572 15.53 -2.43 -15.19
N GLU A 573 15.78 -1.13 -14.98
CA GLU A 573 15.19 -0.07 -15.77
C GLU A 573 16.16 1.09 -16.00
N PHE A 574 16.02 1.72 -17.15
CA PHE A 574 16.50 3.06 -17.45
C PHE A 574 15.35 3.91 -17.97
N ALA A 575 15.12 5.06 -17.35
CA ALA A 575 14.06 5.96 -17.71
C ALA A 575 14.52 7.42 -17.80
N ILE A 576 13.77 8.24 -18.51
CA ILE A 576 13.93 9.69 -18.55
C ILE A 576 12.61 10.30 -18.11
N GLY A 577 12.57 10.76 -16.84
CA GLY A 577 11.46 11.51 -16.30
C GLY A 577 11.32 12.84 -17.02
N THR A 578 10.09 13.24 -17.32
CA THR A 578 9.75 14.45 -18.08
C THR A 578 8.85 15.40 -17.30
N ASN A 579 8.45 15.05 -16.07
CA ASN A 579 7.55 15.86 -15.25
C ASN A 579 8.31 16.98 -14.52
N THR A 580 8.71 17.99 -15.27
CA THR A 580 9.39 19.17 -14.72
C THR A 580 8.49 20.01 -13.81
N THR A 581 7.16 19.94 -13.97
CA THR A 581 6.20 20.56 -13.04
C THR A 581 6.33 19.94 -11.65
N ALA A 582 6.41 18.61 -11.55
CA ALA A 582 6.61 17.92 -10.28
C ALA A 582 7.97 18.27 -9.66
N TYR A 583 9.03 18.30 -10.46
CA TYR A 583 10.37 18.72 -10.02
C TYR A 583 10.36 20.12 -9.41
N VAL A 584 9.75 21.09 -10.09
CA VAL A 584 9.64 22.48 -9.62
C VAL A 584 8.84 22.55 -8.31
N ALA A 585 7.71 21.85 -8.23
CA ALA A 585 6.87 21.81 -7.03
C ALA A 585 7.64 21.23 -5.83
N ALA A 586 8.35 20.11 -6.03
CA ALA A 586 9.16 19.48 -5.00
C ALA A 586 10.22 20.45 -4.44
N LYS A 587 10.93 21.18 -5.31
CA LYS A 587 11.93 22.18 -4.93
C LYS A 587 11.32 23.41 -4.26
N LYS A 588 10.24 23.97 -4.83
CA LYS A 588 9.57 25.17 -4.33
C LYS A 588 9.05 25.02 -2.90
N PHE A 589 8.54 23.84 -2.56
CA PHE A 589 7.97 23.54 -1.25
C PHE A 589 8.92 22.76 -0.34
N ASN A 590 10.11 22.39 -0.83
CA ASN A 590 11.11 21.60 -0.09
C ASN A 590 10.49 20.30 0.46
N ILE A 591 9.85 19.53 -0.44
CA ILE A 591 9.15 18.28 -0.13
C ILE A 591 9.71 17.06 -0.87
N GLU A 592 10.94 17.12 -1.36
CA GLU A 592 11.57 16.02 -2.09
C GLU A 592 11.61 14.72 -1.27
N ASP A 593 11.79 14.84 0.04
CA ASP A 593 11.82 13.73 0.99
C ASP A 593 10.44 13.14 1.31
N LYS A 594 9.40 13.82 0.87
CA LYS A 594 8.00 13.43 1.15
C LYS A 594 7.23 12.98 -0.09
N MET A 595 7.83 13.16 -1.27
CA MET A 595 7.17 12.77 -2.52
C MET A 595 7.03 11.24 -2.61
N PRO A 596 5.88 10.72 -3.04
CA PRO A 596 5.74 9.29 -3.32
C PRO A 596 6.58 8.92 -4.54
N ILE A 597 7.06 7.69 -4.59
CA ILE A 597 7.94 7.22 -5.67
C ILE A 597 7.32 7.46 -7.05
N LEU A 598 6.05 7.17 -7.22
CA LEU A 598 5.32 7.34 -8.50
C LEU A 598 5.31 8.77 -9.07
N ILE A 599 5.64 9.78 -8.24
CA ILE A 599 5.84 11.17 -8.69
C ILE A 599 7.34 11.49 -8.74
N ALA A 600 8.09 11.05 -7.72
CA ALA A 600 9.50 11.37 -7.58
C ALA A 600 10.35 10.81 -8.74
N GLU A 601 10.10 9.59 -9.20
CA GLU A 601 10.75 8.95 -10.33
C GLU A 601 10.65 9.80 -11.61
N LYS A 602 9.51 10.48 -11.82
CA LYS A 602 9.24 11.29 -13.02
C LYS A 602 9.92 12.66 -13.02
N THR A 603 10.61 13.03 -11.94
CA THR A 603 11.27 14.34 -11.77
C THR A 603 12.68 14.42 -12.33
N GLY A 604 13.16 13.40 -13.03
CA GLY A 604 14.48 13.34 -13.64
C GLY A 604 14.76 11.98 -14.27
N PRO A 605 15.91 11.80 -14.94
CA PRO A 605 16.31 10.47 -15.37
C PRO A 605 16.54 9.60 -14.14
N HIS A 606 16.06 8.36 -14.21
CA HIS A 606 16.22 7.41 -13.13
C HIS A 606 16.68 6.04 -13.60
N PHE A 607 17.23 5.28 -12.67
CA PHE A 607 17.84 3.99 -12.88
C PHE A 607 17.31 3.07 -11.80
N ALA A 608 16.47 2.09 -12.16
CA ALA A 608 16.01 1.12 -11.19
C ALA A 608 16.97 -0.06 -11.10
N VAL A 609 17.29 -0.45 -9.86
CA VAL A 609 18.07 -1.65 -9.59
C VAL A 609 17.16 -2.76 -9.08
N GLY A 610 17.35 -3.98 -9.61
CA GLY A 610 16.52 -5.14 -9.33
C GLY A 610 15.78 -5.65 -10.57
N ASP A 611 14.48 -5.95 -10.39
CA ASP A 611 13.63 -6.52 -11.44
C ASP A 611 13.28 -5.48 -12.51
N THR A 612 12.89 -5.94 -13.70
CA THR A 612 12.39 -5.05 -14.75
C THR A 612 10.95 -4.63 -14.46
N CYS A 613 10.48 -3.52 -15.05
CA CYS A 613 9.07 -3.09 -14.96
C CYS A 613 8.08 -4.10 -15.51
N TYR A 614 8.54 -5.04 -16.32
CA TYR A 614 7.71 -6.08 -16.93
C TYR A 614 7.77 -7.41 -16.19
N SER A 615 8.42 -7.50 -15.03
CA SER A 615 8.54 -8.73 -14.25
C SER A 615 7.19 -9.40 -14.03
N TRP A 616 7.15 -10.71 -14.28
CA TRP A 616 5.95 -11.57 -14.29
C TRP A 616 4.95 -11.25 -15.42
N SER A 617 5.23 -10.29 -16.31
CA SER A 617 4.36 -9.92 -17.44
C SER A 617 5.09 -9.79 -18.78
N GLU A 618 6.34 -10.24 -18.87
CA GLU A 618 7.22 -10.06 -20.03
C GLU A 618 6.66 -10.67 -21.33
N GLU A 619 5.85 -11.73 -21.19
CA GLU A 619 5.23 -12.41 -22.34
C GLU A 619 3.96 -11.67 -22.83
N ILE A 620 3.45 -10.70 -22.08
CA ILE A 620 2.28 -9.90 -22.47
C ILE A 620 2.74 -8.85 -23.48
N ARG A 621 2.09 -8.78 -24.64
CA ARG A 621 2.37 -7.72 -25.62
C ARG A 621 1.84 -6.39 -25.13
N VAL A 622 2.69 -5.39 -25.14
CA VAL A 622 2.37 -4.00 -24.78
C VAL A 622 2.70 -3.12 -25.97
N TYR A 623 1.88 -2.10 -26.19
CA TYR A 623 2.00 -1.20 -27.34
C TYR A 623 2.01 0.23 -26.87
N ASN A 624 2.85 1.07 -27.48
CA ASN A 624 2.75 2.51 -27.34
C ASN A 624 1.50 3.05 -28.06
N PRO A 625 1.02 4.26 -27.71
CA PRO A 625 -0.14 4.88 -28.35
C PRO A 625 -0.03 4.97 -29.88
N ASN A 626 1.16 5.02 -30.44
CA ASN A 626 1.41 4.99 -31.88
C ASN A 626 1.26 3.60 -32.53
N GLY A 627 0.94 2.55 -31.75
CA GLY A 627 0.71 1.19 -32.21
C GLY A 627 1.97 0.33 -32.39
N LYS A 628 3.17 0.84 -32.08
CA LYS A 628 4.40 0.04 -32.07
C LYS A 628 4.47 -0.85 -30.82
N GLU A 629 4.89 -2.09 -30.99
CA GLU A 629 5.11 -3.05 -29.91
C GLU A 629 6.39 -2.71 -29.13
N ILE A 630 6.31 -2.64 -27.80
CA ILE A 630 7.45 -2.48 -26.92
C ILE A 630 8.14 -3.84 -26.80
N VAL A 631 9.38 -3.92 -27.29
CA VAL A 631 10.12 -5.20 -27.38
C VAL A 631 11.21 -5.35 -26.32
N ALA A 632 11.67 -4.26 -25.70
CA ALA A 632 12.71 -4.26 -24.68
C ALA A 632 12.10 -4.45 -23.28
N LYS A 633 11.61 -5.64 -23.00
CA LYS A 633 10.96 -6.00 -21.73
C LYS A 633 11.81 -6.93 -20.86
N ASP A 634 12.81 -7.53 -21.45
CA ASP A 634 13.72 -8.50 -20.84
C ASP A 634 15.14 -7.98 -20.76
N ASN A 635 15.87 -8.45 -19.76
CA ASN A 635 17.33 -8.44 -19.71
C ASN A 635 17.86 -9.87 -19.50
N SER A 636 19.18 -10.06 -19.47
CA SER A 636 19.78 -11.39 -19.31
C SER A 636 19.45 -12.07 -17.97
N CYS A 637 19.07 -11.30 -16.93
CA CYS A 637 18.62 -11.87 -15.66
C CYS A 637 17.17 -12.34 -15.75
N SER A 638 16.24 -11.51 -16.22
CA SER A 638 14.81 -11.88 -16.32
C SER A 638 14.59 -13.07 -17.27
N LEU A 639 15.41 -13.20 -18.31
CA LEU A 639 15.38 -14.33 -19.24
C LEU A 639 15.67 -15.69 -18.58
N LEU A 640 16.36 -15.71 -17.41
CA LEU A 640 16.62 -16.95 -16.68
C LEU A 640 15.34 -17.64 -16.20
N ARG A 641 14.19 -16.93 -16.15
CA ARG A 641 12.89 -17.54 -15.82
C ARG A 641 12.52 -18.70 -16.75
N LYS A 642 13.03 -18.71 -17.97
CA LYS A 642 12.80 -19.77 -18.95
C LYS A 642 13.50 -21.08 -18.58
N GLU A 643 14.50 -21.00 -17.71
CA GLU A 643 15.24 -22.14 -17.19
C GLU A 643 14.88 -22.42 -15.73
N ASP A 644 14.89 -21.38 -14.90
CA ASP A 644 14.64 -21.45 -13.47
C ASP A 644 14.11 -20.11 -12.97
N VAL A 645 12.82 -20.05 -12.65
CA VAL A 645 12.14 -18.82 -12.18
C VAL A 645 12.79 -18.25 -10.92
N SER A 646 13.34 -19.10 -10.05
CA SER A 646 13.97 -18.66 -8.79
C SER A 646 15.27 -17.86 -9.01
N LYS A 647 15.84 -17.90 -10.21
CA LYS A 647 17.06 -17.16 -10.57
C LYS A 647 16.79 -15.87 -11.32
N ALA A 648 15.56 -15.65 -11.74
CA ALA A 648 15.19 -14.55 -12.62
C ALA A 648 14.77 -13.28 -11.88
N TYR A 649 14.18 -13.42 -10.69
CA TYR A 649 13.57 -12.32 -9.99
C TYR A 649 14.18 -12.10 -8.61
N PHE A 650 14.42 -10.84 -8.28
CA PHE A 650 15.00 -10.37 -7.02
C PHE A 650 13.92 -9.92 -6.04
N ASN A 651 12.67 -9.77 -6.50
CA ASN A 651 11.54 -9.24 -5.75
C ASN A 651 11.79 -7.84 -5.19
N CYS A 652 12.57 -7.05 -5.89
CA CYS A 652 12.79 -5.65 -5.60
C CYS A 652 12.97 -4.84 -6.89
N HIS A 653 12.56 -3.58 -6.84
CA HIS A 653 12.71 -2.59 -7.90
C HIS A 653 12.85 -1.24 -7.21
N THR A 654 14.03 -0.61 -7.31
CA THR A 654 14.33 0.62 -6.57
C THR A 654 14.83 1.69 -7.52
N ASP A 655 14.01 2.73 -7.73
CA ASP A 655 14.28 3.83 -8.64
C ASP A 655 15.20 4.87 -8.00
N ILE A 656 16.31 5.16 -8.64
CA ILE A 656 17.30 6.13 -8.21
C ILE A 656 17.31 7.29 -9.20
N THR A 657 16.68 8.41 -8.84
CA THR A 657 16.48 9.57 -9.70
C THR A 657 17.65 10.55 -9.57
N VAL A 658 18.20 10.98 -10.69
CA VAL A 658 19.21 12.05 -10.78
C VAL A 658 18.50 13.38 -11.05
N PRO A 659 18.59 14.40 -10.16
CA PRO A 659 17.94 15.68 -10.35
C PRO A 659 18.47 16.42 -11.60
N TYR A 660 17.61 17.12 -12.36
CA TYR A 660 18.02 17.86 -13.56
C TYR A 660 19.23 18.80 -13.35
N LYS A 661 19.29 19.47 -12.19
CA LYS A 661 20.41 20.39 -11.85
C LYS A 661 21.78 19.71 -11.77
N GLU A 662 21.80 18.39 -11.57
CA GLU A 662 23.02 17.58 -11.45
C GLU A 662 23.46 16.96 -12.78
N LEU A 663 22.71 17.20 -13.86
CA LEU A 663 22.96 16.64 -15.19
C LEU A 663 23.72 17.61 -16.09
N GLU A 664 24.77 17.11 -16.72
CA GLU A 664 25.45 17.78 -17.82
C GLU A 664 24.78 17.43 -19.15
N GLU A 665 24.63 16.13 -19.44
CA GLU A 665 24.13 15.67 -20.74
C GLU A 665 23.46 14.32 -20.67
N ILE A 666 22.40 14.14 -21.46
CA ILE A 666 21.89 12.84 -21.87
C ILE A 666 21.93 12.82 -23.40
N SER A 667 22.70 11.88 -23.97
CA SER A 667 22.86 11.73 -25.40
C SER A 667 22.62 10.29 -25.87
N VAL A 668 22.01 10.16 -27.03
CA VAL A 668 21.77 8.89 -27.72
C VAL A 668 22.90 8.68 -28.74
N VAL A 669 23.64 7.61 -28.58
CA VAL A 669 24.71 7.24 -29.51
C VAL A 669 24.12 6.36 -30.62
N THR A 670 24.18 6.84 -31.87
CA THR A 670 23.63 6.12 -33.03
C THR A 670 24.68 5.24 -33.72
N ASN A 671 24.23 4.30 -34.56
CA ASN A 671 25.12 3.47 -35.40
C ASN A 671 26.08 4.30 -36.28
N GLU A 672 25.67 5.50 -36.67
CA GLU A 672 26.50 6.40 -37.49
C GLU A 672 27.50 7.21 -36.64
N ARG A 673 27.54 6.97 -35.33
CA ARG A 673 28.32 7.73 -34.33
C ARG A 673 28.02 9.23 -34.36
N LYS A 674 26.78 9.58 -34.63
CA LYS A 674 26.22 10.91 -34.42
C LYS A 674 25.45 10.90 -33.14
N ASP A 675 25.84 11.71 -32.19
CA ASP A 675 25.11 11.83 -30.93
C ASP A 675 23.88 12.71 -31.13
N ILE A 676 22.72 12.22 -30.62
CA ILE A 676 21.50 13.02 -30.54
C ILE A 676 21.38 13.46 -29.08
N ILE A 677 21.52 14.75 -28.82
CA ILE A 677 21.43 15.29 -27.48
C ILE A 677 19.94 15.47 -27.13
N LEU A 678 19.52 14.81 -26.06
CA LEU A 678 18.16 14.93 -25.51
C LEU A 678 18.09 16.03 -24.46
N LEU A 679 19.11 16.07 -23.59
CA LEU A 679 19.17 16.96 -22.44
C LEU A 679 20.59 17.49 -22.30
N GLU A 680 20.73 18.81 -22.08
CA GLU A 680 21.99 19.50 -21.87
C GLU A 680 21.86 20.49 -20.71
N ASN A 681 22.78 20.43 -19.74
CA ASN A 681 22.81 21.31 -18.57
C ASN A 681 21.47 21.35 -17.80
N GLY A 682 20.80 20.18 -17.71
CA GLY A 682 19.53 20.05 -17.02
C GLY A 682 18.30 20.56 -17.79
N ARG A 683 18.44 20.82 -19.10
CA ARG A 683 17.39 21.33 -19.99
C ARG A 683 17.16 20.38 -21.16
N PHE A 684 15.90 20.21 -21.53
CA PHE A 684 15.52 19.49 -22.74
C PHE A 684 15.85 20.30 -23.97
N VAL A 685 16.71 19.76 -24.85
CA VAL A 685 17.24 20.47 -26.05
C VAL A 685 16.88 19.75 -27.35
N LEU A 686 16.30 18.55 -27.29
CA LEU A 686 15.80 17.87 -28.48
C LEU A 686 14.67 18.70 -29.10
N PRO A 687 14.72 19.03 -30.40
CA PRO A 687 13.64 19.79 -31.05
C PRO A 687 12.26 19.13 -30.88
N GLY A 688 11.29 19.88 -30.36
CA GLY A 688 9.93 19.43 -30.06
C GLY A 688 9.72 18.99 -28.59
N THR A 689 10.74 19.12 -27.73
CA THR A 689 10.63 18.85 -26.27
C THR A 689 10.73 20.10 -25.41
N GLU A 690 10.87 21.28 -26.02
CA GLU A 690 11.14 22.57 -25.36
C GLU A 690 10.07 22.96 -24.33
N VAL A 691 8.82 22.54 -24.56
CA VAL A 691 7.69 22.80 -23.65
C VAL A 691 7.95 22.23 -22.24
N LEU A 692 8.77 21.19 -22.12
CA LEU A 692 9.16 20.63 -20.82
C LEU A 692 10.03 21.60 -20.01
N ASN A 693 10.64 22.60 -20.63
CA ASN A 693 11.43 23.60 -19.93
C ASN A 693 10.57 24.75 -19.34
N GLU A 694 9.32 24.92 -19.79
CA GLU A 694 8.47 26.03 -19.34
C GLU A 694 8.33 26.11 -17.83
N PRO A 695 8.04 25.00 -17.08
CA PRO A 695 7.98 25.06 -15.62
C PRO A 695 9.31 25.46 -14.96
N LEU A 696 10.43 25.02 -15.52
CA LEU A 696 11.79 25.36 -15.04
C LEU A 696 12.07 26.87 -15.24
N ASP A 697 11.70 27.43 -16.42
CA ASP A 697 11.88 28.84 -16.74
C ASP A 697 11.04 29.74 -15.85
N GLU A 698 9.76 29.39 -15.64
CA GLU A 698 8.84 30.11 -14.76
C GLU A 698 9.33 30.16 -13.31
N ALA A 699 9.99 29.09 -12.85
CA ALA A 699 10.54 28.99 -11.50
C ALA A 699 11.96 29.58 -11.37
N GLY A 700 12.62 29.91 -12.48
CA GLY A 700 13.98 30.47 -12.49
C GLY A 700 15.09 29.44 -12.21
N PHE A 701 14.85 28.19 -12.58
CA PHE A 701 15.83 27.10 -12.47
C PHE A 701 16.76 27.02 -13.68
#